data_abc806361c7cadd8f41e0015e6e1311e
#
_entry.id   abc806361c7cadd8f41e0015e6e1311e
#
_cell.length_a   1.000
_cell.length_b   1.000
_cell.length_c   1.000
_cell.angle_alpha   90.00
_cell.angle_beta   90.00
_cell.angle_gamma   90.00
#
_symmetry.space_group_name_H-M   'P 1'
#
loop_
_entity.id
_entity.type
_entity.pdbx_description
1 polymer ?
#
loop_
_entity_poly.entity_id
_entity_poly.type
_entity_poly.pdbx_seq_one_letter_code
_entity_poly.pdbx_strand_id
1 'polypeptide(L)'
;MSKGIVKILSGLLVFGMVAGLIPAVPGGTVHAKAEEHTGSHLIALPQGATWTGKNSLDNDLSAGYYYLTDNVNLTDTWTPKDGVVLCLNGKTITMNADDKAVIEVDSNNSFTLCDCKGEGKVTHGTKQDDTNKYSGSGVNVKVKGTFTMYGGSISGNTADQGGGVYNSGTFNMNGGTITSNTANNGGGVYNDNAGRFIMYGGTITGNKAEQTYGTEYGGGVYNQGTFNMYGGEITNNTAIVGGGGVFNKGTFTMSAGTTISENKAYGGGGVFNGNGTFTMSGGTISRNELVGPASNLSGGGVFSQGGTFTMSGGEITGNKAKEYGGGVFINTGTFTMSGGEITSNSSESYGGGVCYSSSQLFKMSGTVNITENKVGTTPNNLYLWNGQQVSASGLTNGAEIGVTTQIAPTNDSSVPITSDSVSVNGFSSDNSDYETAIDENSKVVLKKKAAVEAPSITKQPQPVSVKVGETATFTVEAAGEGLSYQWMVDKNDNRGFVDIAGATSESYTLNAISKEYNGYRYQCMVSNLSGHVISECVTLTVTEDAAPTPNPNPTPTPEPTPEPTPTPTPNPTPEATTPTPDPAPTTSTPAASTTAAPAASAPAQVTYDILDGAGSSWTQNTDGSLAIRGSGEISKFREVKVDGVTVDPVNYTVTEGSTIITFKPEYLKSLSAGNHSFELVWTDGTAATNFTVAENADQS
;
A
#
# COMPACT_ATOMS: atom_id res chain seq x y z
N MET A 1 24.16 2.35 -31.09
CA MET A 1 23.77 1.24 -31.96
C MET A 1 22.67 0.42 -31.29
N SER A 2 21.64 0.21 -32.03
CA SER A 2 20.52 -0.73 -31.92
C SER A 2 19.50 -0.55 -30.78
N LYS A 3 18.37 -0.02 -31.21
CA LYS A 3 17.08 0.05 -30.51
C LYS A 3 16.38 -1.32 -30.56
N GLY A 4 15.93 -1.82 -29.42
CA GLY A 4 15.01 -2.96 -29.33
C GLY A 4 13.61 -2.48 -28.96
N ILE A 5 12.71 -2.51 -29.92
CA ILE A 5 11.27 -2.23 -29.77
C ILE A 5 10.61 -3.52 -29.31
N VAL A 6 9.97 -3.52 -28.14
CA VAL A 6 9.07 -4.59 -27.71
C VAL A 6 7.66 -4.27 -28.19
N LYS A 7 7.17 -5.06 -29.14
CA LYS A 7 5.78 -5.05 -29.58
C LYS A 7 4.95 -5.92 -28.64
N ILE A 8 3.94 -5.33 -28.01
CA ILE A 8 2.88 -6.06 -27.32
C ILE A 8 1.87 -6.51 -28.38
N LEU A 9 1.73 -7.82 -28.55
CA LEU A 9 0.70 -8.43 -29.38
C LEU A 9 -0.59 -8.56 -28.56
N SER A 10 -1.62 -7.82 -28.93
CA SER A 10 -2.99 -8.06 -28.52
C SER A 10 -3.58 -9.21 -29.35
N GLY A 11 -3.95 -10.30 -28.67
CA GLY A 11 -4.57 -11.47 -29.30
C GLY A 11 -6.01 -11.18 -29.75
N LEU A 12 -6.24 -11.30 -31.04
CA LEU A 12 -7.55 -11.24 -31.67
C LEU A 12 -8.18 -12.63 -31.62
N LEU A 13 -9.30 -12.78 -30.91
CA LEU A 13 -10.09 -14.00 -30.90
C LEU A 13 -11.04 -13.95 -32.08
N VAL A 14 -10.77 -14.77 -33.10
CA VAL A 14 -11.64 -14.92 -34.30
C VAL A 14 -12.71 -15.96 -33.98
N PHE A 15 -13.97 -15.56 -33.92
CA PHE A 15 -15.12 -16.45 -33.98
C PHE A 15 -15.45 -16.74 -35.43
N GLY A 16 -15.34 -18.00 -35.83
CA GLY A 16 -15.71 -18.47 -37.18
C GLY A 16 -17.21 -18.42 -37.40
N MET A 17 -17.65 -17.67 -38.39
CA MET A 17 -19.01 -17.76 -38.94
C MET A 17 -19.09 -18.88 -39.94
N VAL A 18 -20.04 -19.77 -39.74
CA VAL A 18 -20.49 -20.76 -40.73
C VAL A 18 -21.36 -20.03 -41.73
N ALA A 19 -20.89 -19.91 -42.96
CA ALA A 19 -21.66 -19.37 -44.07
C ALA A 19 -22.65 -20.41 -44.57
N GLY A 20 -23.95 -20.20 -44.33
CA GLY A 20 -25.04 -20.91 -45.02
C GLY A 20 -25.34 -20.25 -46.37
N LEU A 21 -25.19 -21.00 -47.46
CA LEU A 21 -25.57 -20.57 -48.78
C LEU A 21 -27.10 -20.40 -48.88
N ILE A 22 -27.57 -19.20 -49.25
CA ILE A 22 -28.92 -18.91 -49.72
C ILE A 22 -28.86 -18.64 -51.22
N PRO A 23 -29.72 -19.26 -52.05
CA PRO A 23 -29.68 -19.06 -53.50
C PRO A 23 -30.19 -17.68 -53.92
N ALA A 24 -29.56 -17.11 -54.96
CA ALA A 24 -29.83 -15.80 -55.51
C ALA A 24 -31.19 -15.73 -56.15
N VAL A 25 -32.02 -14.74 -55.80
CA VAL A 25 -33.23 -14.31 -56.54
C VAL A 25 -32.85 -13.05 -57.32
N PRO A 26 -33.07 -12.97 -58.62
CA PRO A 26 -32.74 -11.78 -59.42
C PRO A 26 -33.84 -10.71 -59.32
N GLY A 27 -33.45 -9.47 -59.07
CA GLY A 27 -34.27 -8.29 -59.36
C GLY A 27 -34.95 -7.66 -58.15
N GLY A 28 -34.17 -7.10 -57.23
CA GLY A 28 -34.61 -6.13 -56.24
C GLY A 28 -33.53 -5.10 -56.03
N THR A 29 -33.89 -3.83 -56.11
CA THR A 29 -33.02 -2.71 -55.68
C THR A 29 -32.52 -2.96 -54.28
N VAL A 30 -31.22 -3.19 -54.12
CA VAL A 30 -30.58 -3.30 -52.83
C VAL A 30 -30.61 -1.91 -52.21
N HIS A 31 -31.60 -1.62 -51.37
CA HIS A 31 -31.46 -0.58 -50.39
C HIS A 31 -30.35 -1.05 -49.46
N ALA A 32 -29.23 -0.33 -49.42
CA ALA A 32 -28.19 -0.53 -48.43
C ALA A 32 -28.86 -0.48 -47.06
N LYS A 33 -28.95 -1.62 -46.37
CA LYS A 33 -29.41 -1.71 -45.00
C LYS A 33 -28.43 -0.86 -44.21
N ALA A 34 -28.89 0.20 -43.56
CA ALA A 34 -28.06 1.01 -42.68
C ALA A 34 -27.43 0.02 -41.72
N GLU A 35 -26.11 0.05 -41.61
CA GLU A 35 -25.38 -0.75 -40.59
C GLU A 35 -26.03 -0.47 -39.25
N GLU A 36 -26.59 -1.50 -38.61
CA GLU A 36 -27.13 -1.38 -37.28
C GLU A 36 -25.95 -0.99 -36.35
N HIS A 37 -26.11 0.08 -35.59
CA HIS A 37 -25.13 0.54 -34.60
C HIS A 37 -25.09 -0.48 -33.45
N THR A 38 -24.15 -1.43 -33.54
CA THR A 38 -24.05 -2.61 -32.63
C THR A 38 -23.00 -2.45 -31.56
N GLY A 39 -22.51 -1.23 -31.28
CA GLY A 39 -21.51 -0.97 -30.27
C GLY A 39 -22.01 -1.29 -28.86
N SER A 40 -21.15 -1.85 -28.03
CA SER A 40 -21.42 -2.03 -26.59
C SER A 40 -21.51 -0.68 -25.92
N HIS A 41 -22.65 -0.29 -25.38
CA HIS A 41 -22.87 0.96 -24.65
C HIS A 41 -23.08 0.65 -23.17
N LEU A 42 -22.48 1.46 -22.30
CA LEU A 42 -22.77 1.46 -20.87
C LEU A 42 -24.18 2.00 -20.55
N ILE A 43 -24.89 2.49 -21.57
CA ILE A 43 -26.25 3.04 -21.47
C ILE A 43 -27.23 1.99 -21.95
N ALA A 44 -28.11 1.52 -21.07
CA ALA A 44 -29.23 0.66 -21.44
C ALA A 44 -30.26 1.46 -22.21
N LEU A 45 -30.59 1.01 -23.43
CA LEU A 45 -31.69 1.59 -24.22
C LEU A 45 -33.04 1.21 -23.58
N PRO A 46 -33.97 2.18 -23.42
CA PRO A 46 -35.35 1.85 -23.09
C PRO A 46 -35.97 0.93 -24.12
N GLN A 47 -36.94 0.14 -23.69
CA GLN A 47 -37.64 -0.79 -24.59
C GLN A 47 -38.27 -0.04 -25.80
N GLY A 48 -37.88 -0.46 -27.00
CA GLY A 48 -38.34 0.15 -28.26
C GLY A 48 -37.56 1.37 -28.73
N ALA A 49 -36.58 1.84 -27.99
CA ALA A 49 -35.69 2.90 -28.46
C ALA A 49 -34.66 2.35 -29.46
N THR A 50 -34.30 3.16 -30.43
CA THR A 50 -33.33 2.81 -31.48
C THR A 50 -32.33 3.94 -31.66
N TRP A 51 -31.08 3.60 -32.01
CA TRP A 51 -30.08 4.58 -32.37
C TRP A 51 -30.29 5.12 -33.77
N THR A 52 -30.21 6.45 -33.94
CA THR A 52 -30.36 7.12 -35.25
C THR A 52 -29.00 7.73 -35.65
N GLY A 53 -28.51 7.37 -36.84
CA GLY A 53 -27.25 7.89 -37.40
C GLY A 53 -27.38 9.36 -37.82
N LYS A 54 -26.35 10.16 -37.53
CA LYS A 54 -26.24 11.57 -37.85
C LYS A 54 -24.86 11.89 -38.44
N ASN A 55 -24.82 12.61 -39.53
CA ASN A 55 -23.58 13.15 -40.13
C ASN A 55 -23.40 14.64 -39.86
N SER A 56 -24.37 15.28 -39.21
CA SER A 56 -24.35 16.66 -38.75
C SER A 56 -25.06 16.81 -37.39
N LEU A 57 -24.81 17.88 -36.70
CA LEU A 57 -25.46 18.21 -35.43
C LEU A 57 -26.23 19.53 -35.56
N ASP A 58 -27.53 19.45 -35.42
CA ASP A 58 -28.46 20.58 -35.46
C ASP A 58 -28.96 20.84 -34.05
N ASN A 59 -29.22 22.13 -33.72
CA ASN A 59 -29.78 22.55 -32.42
C ASN A 59 -31.26 22.13 -32.26
N ASP A 60 -31.86 21.54 -33.33
CA ASP A 60 -33.23 21.06 -33.33
C ASP A 60 -33.40 19.56 -33.07
N LEU A 61 -32.31 18.83 -32.75
CA LEU A 61 -32.40 17.42 -32.37
C LEU A 61 -33.25 17.29 -31.09
N SER A 62 -34.40 16.57 -31.22
CA SER A 62 -35.28 16.27 -30.09
C SER A 62 -34.67 15.21 -29.16
N ALA A 63 -35.29 15.00 -28.00
CA ALA A 63 -34.93 13.86 -27.11
C ALA A 63 -34.84 12.56 -27.89
N GLY A 64 -33.78 11.79 -27.70
CA GLY A 64 -33.54 10.53 -28.43
C GLY A 64 -32.09 10.09 -28.40
N TYR A 65 -31.84 8.96 -29.07
CA TYR A 65 -30.53 8.28 -29.08
C TYR A 65 -29.92 8.41 -30.49
N TYR A 66 -28.78 9.06 -30.56
CA TYR A 66 -28.11 9.38 -31.82
C TYR A 66 -26.65 8.86 -31.79
N TYR A 67 -26.13 8.51 -32.97
CA TYR A 67 -24.71 8.23 -33.15
C TYR A 67 -24.16 8.95 -34.37
N LEU A 68 -22.89 9.34 -34.30
CA LEU A 68 -22.23 9.98 -35.44
C LEU A 68 -21.82 8.95 -36.49
N THR A 69 -22.18 9.22 -37.76
CA THR A 69 -21.70 8.47 -38.91
C THR A 69 -20.40 9.04 -39.48
N ASP A 70 -20.16 10.35 -39.27
CA ASP A 70 -19.03 11.11 -39.79
C ASP A 70 -18.47 12.07 -38.74
N ASN A 71 -17.27 12.59 -38.99
CA ASN A 71 -16.72 13.72 -38.20
C ASN A 71 -17.55 14.96 -38.46
N VAL A 72 -17.79 15.75 -37.41
CA VAL A 72 -18.60 16.97 -37.49
C VAL A 72 -17.73 18.17 -37.26
N ASN A 73 -17.76 19.15 -38.16
CA ASN A 73 -17.11 20.43 -38.03
C ASN A 73 -18.14 21.52 -37.69
N LEU A 74 -17.92 22.23 -36.59
CA LEU A 74 -18.79 23.31 -36.12
C LEU A 74 -18.10 24.65 -36.30
N THR A 75 -18.86 25.67 -36.58
CA THR A 75 -18.47 27.11 -36.57
C THR A 75 -19.26 27.90 -35.54
N ASP A 76 -20.24 27.25 -34.91
CA ASP A 76 -20.98 27.78 -33.77
C ASP A 76 -21.26 26.68 -32.75
N THR A 77 -21.49 27.05 -31.49
CA THR A 77 -21.74 26.14 -30.39
C THR A 77 -22.98 25.28 -30.68
N TRP A 78 -22.81 23.95 -30.55
CA TRP A 78 -23.95 23.04 -30.58
C TRP A 78 -24.62 22.97 -29.20
N THR A 79 -25.93 23.25 -29.17
CA THR A 79 -26.75 23.27 -27.97
C THR A 79 -27.80 22.15 -28.04
N PRO A 80 -27.52 20.96 -27.54
CA PRO A 80 -28.49 19.85 -27.54
C PRO A 80 -29.72 20.18 -26.70
N LYS A 81 -30.89 19.78 -27.20
CA LYS A 81 -32.15 19.86 -26.44
C LYS A 81 -32.18 18.83 -25.32
N ASP A 82 -33.11 19.02 -24.40
CA ASP A 82 -33.29 18.10 -23.27
C ASP A 82 -33.49 16.64 -23.71
N GLY A 83 -32.83 15.73 -23.04
CA GLY A 83 -32.92 14.28 -23.27
C GLY A 83 -32.18 13.76 -24.51
N VAL A 84 -31.28 14.53 -25.11
CA VAL A 84 -30.43 14.05 -26.21
C VAL A 84 -29.32 13.16 -25.65
N VAL A 85 -29.19 11.96 -26.22
CA VAL A 85 -28.09 11.03 -25.99
C VAL A 85 -27.30 10.87 -27.27
N LEU A 86 -26.00 11.19 -27.26
CA LEU A 86 -25.11 11.13 -28.41
C LEU A 86 -23.97 10.14 -28.18
N CYS A 87 -23.87 9.15 -29.05
CA CYS A 87 -22.67 8.31 -29.16
C CYS A 87 -21.75 8.89 -30.25
N LEU A 88 -20.51 9.16 -29.87
CA LEU A 88 -19.50 9.63 -30.84
C LEU A 88 -19.16 8.55 -31.88
N ASN A 89 -19.32 7.27 -31.60
CA ASN A 89 -19.03 6.17 -32.50
C ASN A 89 -17.62 6.26 -33.14
N GLY A 90 -16.63 6.71 -32.32
CA GLY A 90 -15.25 6.95 -32.76
C GLY A 90 -15.05 8.21 -33.60
N LYS A 91 -16.07 9.07 -33.76
CA LYS A 91 -16.00 10.29 -34.56
C LYS A 91 -15.64 11.50 -33.73
N THR A 92 -15.17 12.54 -34.40
CA THR A 92 -14.73 13.78 -33.77
C THR A 92 -15.71 14.93 -34.04
N ILE A 93 -16.07 15.67 -33.00
CA ILE A 93 -16.73 16.98 -33.10
C ILE A 93 -15.65 18.04 -32.95
N THR A 94 -15.45 18.84 -33.98
CA THR A 94 -14.41 19.88 -34.03
C THR A 94 -15.03 21.25 -34.12
N MET A 95 -14.70 22.15 -33.20
CA MET A 95 -15.06 23.57 -33.25
C MET A 95 -13.98 24.38 -33.96
N ASN A 96 -14.37 25.18 -34.95
CA ASN A 96 -13.48 26.02 -35.73
C ASN A 96 -13.84 27.54 -35.59
N ALA A 97 -14.10 27.93 -34.35
CA ALA A 97 -14.36 29.32 -33.99
C ALA A 97 -13.77 29.64 -32.62
N ASP A 98 -13.33 30.90 -32.41
CA ASP A 98 -12.81 31.36 -31.11
C ASP A 98 -13.96 31.71 -30.15
N ASP A 99 -13.66 31.58 -28.86
CA ASP A 99 -14.51 31.94 -27.72
C ASP A 99 -15.88 31.25 -27.72
N LYS A 100 -15.93 30.07 -28.36
CA LYS A 100 -17.12 29.24 -28.46
C LYS A 100 -16.87 27.90 -27.76
N ALA A 101 -17.77 27.47 -26.89
CA ALA A 101 -17.76 26.07 -26.45
C ALA A 101 -18.13 25.15 -27.61
N VAL A 102 -17.56 23.96 -27.66
CA VAL A 102 -17.95 22.96 -28.67
C VAL A 102 -19.40 22.53 -28.42
N ILE A 103 -19.74 22.22 -27.18
CA ILE A 103 -21.08 21.81 -26.74
C ILE A 103 -21.50 22.69 -25.57
N GLU A 104 -22.73 23.20 -25.60
CA GLU A 104 -23.34 23.92 -24.48
C GLU A 104 -24.60 23.20 -24.00
N VAL A 105 -24.62 22.76 -22.75
CA VAL A 105 -25.82 22.19 -22.12
C VAL A 105 -26.57 23.31 -21.42
N ASP A 106 -27.71 23.70 -22.03
CA ASP A 106 -28.51 24.80 -21.56
C ASP A 106 -29.23 24.53 -20.25
N SER A 107 -29.71 25.58 -19.61
CA SER A 107 -30.43 25.50 -18.33
C SER A 107 -31.66 24.58 -18.45
N ASN A 108 -31.81 23.71 -17.46
CA ASN A 108 -32.85 22.67 -17.35
C ASN A 108 -32.81 21.58 -18.44
N ASN A 109 -31.80 21.56 -19.33
CA ASN A 109 -31.60 20.48 -20.30
C ASN A 109 -30.67 19.41 -19.71
N SER A 110 -30.88 18.19 -20.15
CA SER A 110 -30.00 17.06 -19.91
C SER A 110 -29.37 16.58 -21.23
N PHE A 111 -28.07 16.40 -21.21
CA PHE A 111 -27.31 15.86 -22.34
C PHE A 111 -26.42 14.71 -21.90
N THR A 112 -26.42 13.64 -22.66
CA THR A 112 -25.56 12.48 -22.38
C THR A 112 -24.62 12.22 -23.56
N LEU A 113 -23.33 12.08 -23.24
CA LEU A 113 -22.27 11.73 -24.20
C LEU A 113 -21.74 10.33 -23.92
N CYS A 114 -21.61 9.53 -24.97
CA CYS A 114 -20.94 8.25 -24.90
C CYS A 114 -20.11 7.99 -26.18
N ASP A 115 -19.32 6.93 -26.16
CA ASP A 115 -18.54 6.50 -27.31
C ASP A 115 -18.32 4.99 -27.25
N CYS A 116 -18.91 4.25 -28.16
CA CYS A 116 -18.81 2.79 -28.20
C CYS A 116 -17.51 2.27 -28.84
N LYS A 117 -16.74 3.14 -29.50
CA LYS A 117 -15.44 2.78 -30.12
C LYS A 117 -14.22 3.25 -29.36
N GLY A 118 -14.40 4.16 -28.40
CA GLY A 118 -13.30 4.66 -27.54
C GLY A 118 -12.37 5.70 -28.22
N GLU A 119 -12.61 6.05 -29.48
CA GLU A 119 -11.74 6.98 -30.24
C GLU A 119 -12.38 8.37 -30.45
N GLY A 120 -13.66 8.51 -30.12
CA GLY A 120 -14.45 9.72 -30.33
C GLY A 120 -13.96 10.89 -29.50
N LYS A 121 -14.00 12.10 -30.10
CA LYS A 121 -13.44 13.32 -29.50
C LYS A 121 -14.37 14.51 -29.60
N VAL A 122 -14.29 15.38 -28.59
CA VAL A 122 -14.83 16.73 -28.58
C VAL A 122 -13.63 17.68 -28.44
N THR A 123 -13.37 18.52 -29.48
CA THR A 123 -12.13 19.28 -29.57
C THR A 123 -12.28 20.59 -30.34
N HIS A 124 -11.31 21.49 -30.19
CA HIS A 124 -11.11 22.64 -31.06
C HIS A 124 -10.12 22.35 -32.19
N GLY A 125 -10.39 22.88 -33.37
CA GLY A 125 -9.49 22.81 -34.53
C GLY A 125 -8.29 23.73 -34.42
N THR A 126 -7.32 23.57 -35.32
CA THR A 126 -6.15 24.44 -35.46
C THR A 126 -6.44 25.53 -36.48
N LYS A 127 -6.04 26.79 -36.25
CA LYS A 127 -6.19 27.89 -37.17
C LYS A 127 -5.33 27.68 -38.42
N GLN A 128 -5.83 28.06 -39.60
CA GLN A 128 -5.18 27.77 -40.89
C GLN A 128 -3.79 28.40 -41.04
N ASP A 129 -3.61 29.62 -40.48
CA ASP A 129 -2.40 30.42 -40.65
C ASP A 129 -1.57 30.52 -39.33
N ASP A 130 -1.92 29.73 -38.32
CA ASP A 130 -1.30 29.80 -36.99
C ASP A 130 -1.21 28.37 -36.41
N THR A 131 -0.15 28.11 -35.63
CA THR A 131 -0.04 26.89 -34.85
C THR A 131 -1.01 26.84 -33.66
N ASN A 132 -1.67 27.98 -33.37
CA ASN A 132 -2.65 28.10 -32.29
C ASN A 132 -3.97 27.41 -32.62
N LYS A 133 -4.62 26.88 -31.59
CA LYS A 133 -5.99 26.35 -31.70
C LYS A 133 -7.03 27.46 -31.53
N TYR A 134 -8.23 27.20 -32.02
CA TYR A 134 -9.40 27.94 -31.61
C TYR A 134 -9.62 27.79 -30.11
N SER A 135 -10.20 28.84 -29.47
CA SER A 135 -10.42 28.89 -28.01
C SER A 135 -11.88 28.61 -27.62
N GLY A 136 -12.04 28.08 -26.42
CA GLY A 136 -13.33 27.78 -25.78
C GLY A 136 -13.29 26.45 -25.02
N SER A 137 -14.26 26.24 -24.16
CA SER A 137 -14.38 24.95 -23.43
C SER A 137 -14.87 23.84 -24.37
N GLY A 138 -14.45 22.60 -24.12
CA GLY A 138 -15.02 21.44 -24.80
C GLY A 138 -16.52 21.32 -24.53
N VAL A 139 -16.92 21.40 -23.26
CA VAL A 139 -18.34 21.42 -22.84
C VAL A 139 -18.58 22.53 -21.83
N ASN A 140 -19.63 23.31 -22.04
CA ASN A 140 -20.14 24.30 -21.11
C ASN A 140 -21.50 23.89 -20.54
N VAL A 141 -21.59 23.68 -19.22
CA VAL A 141 -22.82 23.28 -18.54
C VAL A 141 -23.40 24.46 -17.77
N LYS A 142 -24.52 25.00 -18.24
CA LYS A 142 -25.21 26.13 -17.61
C LYS A 142 -25.86 25.73 -16.28
N VAL A 143 -26.17 26.73 -15.48
CA VAL A 143 -26.88 26.53 -14.19
C VAL A 143 -28.16 25.70 -14.42
N LYS A 144 -28.38 24.65 -13.61
CA LYS A 144 -29.44 23.64 -13.73
C LYS A 144 -29.37 22.74 -14.98
N GLY A 145 -28.43 22.93 -15.89
CA GLY A 145 -28.13 21.94 -16.93
C GLY A 145 -27.51 20.68 -16.33
N THR A 146 -27.71 19.54 -16.99
CA THR A 146 -27.11 18.26 -16.58
C THR A 146 -26.33 17.65 -17.74
N PHE A 147 -25.04 17.53 -17.58
CA PHE A 147 -24.17 16.79 -18.49
C PHE A 147 -23.78 15.45 -17.90
N THR A 148 -23.96 14.38 -18.63
CA THR A 148 -23.53 13.04 -18.23
C THR A 148 -22.58 12.44 -19.27
N MET A 149 -21.39 12.00 -18.85
CA MET A 149 -20.38 11.43 -19.72
C MET A 149 -20.13 9.97 -19.34
N TYR A 150 -20.38 9.06 -20.29
CA TYR A 150 -20.09 7.62 -20.16
C TYR A 150 -18.87 7.19 -20.95
N GLY A 151 -18.45 7.97 -21.95
CA GLY A 151 -17.32 7.59 -22.81
C GLY A 151 -16.92 8.71 -23.76
N GLY A 152 -15.90 8.46 -24.56
CA GLY A 152 -15.29 9.42 -25.47
C GLY A 152 -14.23 10.29 -24.77
N SER A 153 -13.67 11.24 -25.52
CA SER A 153 -12.61 12.13 -25.06
C SER A 153 -12.98 13.58 -25.26
N ILE A 154 -12.89 14.39 -24.19
CA ILE A 154 -12.92 15.86 -24.29
C ILE A 154 -11.47 16.30 -24.26
N SER A 155 -10.90 16.73 -25.39
CA SER A 155 -9.46 16.87 -25.49
C SER A 155 -8.98 18.01 -26.37
N GLY A 156 -7.83 18.61 -25.98
CA GLY A 156 -7.14 19.60 -26.77
C GLY A 156 -7.89 20.93 -26.88
N ASN A 157 -8.75 21.26 -25.92
CA ASN A 157 -9.45 22.51 -25.83
C ASN A 157 -8.66 23.52 -24.98
N THR A 158 -8.76 24.81 -25.33
CA THR A 158 -8.10 25.91 -24.63
C THR A 158 -9.11 26.98 -24.28
N ALA A 159 -9.22 27.32 -23.00
CA ALA A 159 -10.20 28.33 -22.52
C ALA A 159 -9.61 29.15 -21.36
N ASP A 160 -10.30 30.22 -20.97
CA ASP A 160 -9.96 30.94 -19.75
C ASP A 160 -10.26 30.10 -18.50
N GLN A 161 -11.39 29.41 -18.50
CA GLN A 161 -11.83 28.52 -17.41
C GLN A 161 -12.43 27.25 -17.97
N GLY A 162 -12.05 26.09 -17.37
CA GLY A 162 -12.56 24.80 -17.76
C GLY A 162 -12.23 24.45 -19.20
N GLY A 163 -10.96 24.24 -19.52
CA GLY A 163 -10.55 23.89 -20.88
C GLY A 163 -11.30 22.69 -21.42
N GLY A 164 -11.42 21.62 -20.66
CA GLY A 164 -12.28 20.48 -21.00
C GLY A 164 -13.76 20.78 -20.73
N VAL A 165 -14.11 21.05 -19.47
CA VAL A 165 -15.49 21.28 -19.03
C VAL A 165 -15.57 22.49 -18.11
N TYR A 166 -16.45 23.46 -18.46
CA TYR A 166 -16.91 24.49 -17.55
C TYR A 166 -18.28 24.09 -16.99
N ASN A 167 -18.39 23.92 -15.67
CA ASN A 167 -19.60 23.43 -15.03
C ASN A 167 -20.18 24.39 -14.01
N SER A 168 -21.32 25.00 -14.34
CA SER A 168 -22.20 25.75 -13.40
C SER A 168 -23.47 24.97 -13.05
N GLY A 169 -23.69 23.79 -13.65
CA GLY A 169 -24.83 22.91 -13.44
C GLY A 169 -24.45 21.63 -12.72
N THR A 170 -24.88 20.50 -13.26
CA THR A 170 -24.50 19.16 -12.80
C THR A 170 -23.69 18.44 -13.88
N PHE A 171 -22.49 18.04 -13.54
CA PHE A 171 -21.67 17.18 -14.39
C PHE A 171 -21.48 15.81 -13.71
N ASN A 172 -21.97 14.75 -14.38
CA ASN A 172 -21.78 13.36 -13.95
C ASN A 172 -20.79 12.68 -14.88
N MET A 173 -19.62 12.29 -14.38
CA MET A 173 -18.62 11.56 -15.13
C MET A 173 -18.64 10.09 -14.69
N ASN A 174 -19.23 9.23 -15.50
CA ASN A 174 -19.29 7.80 -15.27
C ASN A 174 -18.15 7.04 -16.00
N GLY A 175 -17.54 7.69 -16.99
CA GLY A 175 -16.45 7.15 -17.79
C GLY A 175 -15.93 8.17 -18.79
N GLY A 176 -15.08 7.74 -19.71
CA GLY A 176 -14.43 8.58 -20.71
C GLY A 176 -13.21 9.33 -20.16
N THR A 177 -12.67 10.23 -20.97
CA THR A 177 -11.39 10.89 -20.66
C THR A 177 -11.47 12.40 -20.91
N ILE A 178 -11.00 13.20 -19.96
CA ILE A 178 -10.77 14.64 -20.12
C ILE A 178 -9.26 14.84 -20.13
N THR A 179 -8.69 15.18 -21.31
CA THR A 179 -7.24 15.13 -21.47
C THR A 179 -6.69 16.23 -22.36
N SER A 180 -5.44 16.64 -22.04
CA SER A 180 -4.69 17.61 -22.86
C SER A 180 -5.43 18.92 -23.10
N ASN A 181 -6.29 19.33 -22.16
CA ASN A 181 -6.95 20.64 -22.18
C ASN A 181 -6.12 21.64 -21.40
N THR A 182 -6.20 22.89 -21.80
CA THR A 182 -5.46 24.02 -21.19
C THR A 182 -6.42 25.12 -20.77
N ALA A 183 -6.22 25.69 -19.58
CA ALA A 183 -6.97 26.86 -19.15
C ALA A 183 -6.13 27.70 -18.18
N ASN A 184 -6.62 28.89 -17.86
CA ASN A 184 -6.08 29.65 -16.73
C ASN A 184 -6.44 28.94 -15.41
N ASN A 185 -7.70 28.48 -15.28
CA ASN A 185 -8.20 27.73 -14.11
C ASN A 185 -8.97 26.49 -14.54
N GLY A 186 -8.68 25.34 -13.94
CA GLY A 186 -9.35 24.10 -14.28
C GLY A 186 -9.03 23.64 -15.70
N GLY A 187 -7.77 23.30 -15.98
CA GLY A 187 -7.39 22.83 -17.31
C GLY A 187 -8.30 21.72 -17.81
N GLY A 188 -8.60 20.71 -16.98
CA GLY A 188 -9.60 19.69 -17.26
C GLY A 188 -11.01 20.16 -16.99
N VAL A 189 -11.32 20.49 -15.72
CA VAL A 189 -12.67 20.85 -15.26
C VAL A 189 -12.60 22.11 -14.39
N TYR A 190 -13.42 23.08 -14.67
CA TYR A 190 -13.76 24.18 -13.78
C TYR A 190 -15.17 23.96 -13.23
N ASN A 191 -15.28 23.68 -11.92
CA ASN A 191 -16.55 23.51 -11.22
C ASN A 191 -16.89 24.78 -10.44
N ASP A 192 -17.80 25.58 -10.97
CA ASP A 192 -18.20 26.90 -10.44
C ASP A 192 -18.92 26.77 -9.09
N ASN A 193 -19.14 27.86 -8.40
CA ASN A 193 -19.83 27.94 -7.09
C ASN A 193 -21.18 27.20 -7.06
N ALA A 194 -21.96 27.29 -8.13
CA ALA A 194 -23.24 26.61 -8.29
C ALA A 194 -23.06 25.16 -8.81
N GLY A 195 -21.86 24.82 -9.28
CA GLY A 195 -21.57 23.56 -9.95
C GLY A 195 -21.57 22.38 -8.99
N ARG A 196 -22.12 21.27 -9.48
CA ARG A 196 -22.02 19.96 -8.85
C ARG A 196 -21.32 19.01 -9.81
N PHE A 197 -20.11 18.60 -9.48
CA PHE A 197 -19.36 17.62 -10.23
C PHE A 197 -19.36 16.30 -9.45
N ILE A 198 -19.76 15.22 -10.11
CA ILE A 198 -19.77 13.87 -9.53
C ILE A 198 -18.98 12.96 -10.47
N MET A 199 -17.93 12.35 -9.96
CA MET A 199 -17.09 11.43 -10.72
C MET A 199 -17.26 10.01 -10.15
N TYR A 200 -17.90 9.15 -10.91
CA TYR A 200 -18.05 7.73 -10.62
C TYR A 200 -16.99 6.87 -11.31
N GLY A 201 -16.33 7.41 -12.32
CA GLY A 201 -15.29 6.74 -13.10
C GLY A 201 -14.70 7.65 -14.16
N GLY A 202 -13.85 7.10 -15.03
CA GLY A 202 -13.16 7.84 -16.07
C GLY A 202 -11.86 8.45 -15.60
N THR A 203 -11.20 9.22 -16.48
CA THR A 203 -9.85 9.75 -16.23
C THR A 203 -9.74 11.23 -16.61
N ILE A 204 -9.18 12.03 -15.71
CA ILE A 204 -8.81 13.44 -15.97
C ILE A 204 -7.29 13.51 -15.99
N THR A 205 -6.68 13.64 -17.17
CA THR A 205 -5.23 13.47 -17.32
C THR A 205 -4.58 14.44 -18.29
N GLY A 206 -3.33 14.81 -18.02
CA GLY A 206 -2.53 15.64 -18.92
C GLY A 206 -3.09 17.04 -19.17
N ASN A 207 -3.98 17.52 -18.31
CA ASN A 207 -4.52 18.86 -18.42
C ASN A 207 -3.62 19.89 -17.73
N LYS A 208 -3.68 21.12 -18.17
CA LYS A 208 -2.78 22.19 -17.71
C LYS A 208 -3.52 23.44 -17.27
N ALA A 209 -3.08 24.03 -16.14
CA ALA A 209 -3.42 25.38 -15.75
C ALA A 209 -2.17 26.26 -15.93
N GLU A 210 -2.19 27.26 -16.84
CA GLU A 210 -0.99 27.94 -17.33
C GLU A 210 -0.92 29.44 -17.01
N GLN A 211 -1.78 30.00 -16.20
CA GLN A 211 -1.72 31.44 -15.89
C GLN A 211 -0.49 31.77 -15.04
N THR A 212 0.20 32.86 -15.38
CA THR A 212 1.44 33.31 -14.72
C THR A 212 1.20 34.25 -13.52
N TYR A 213 -0.01 34.77 -13.32
CA TYR A 213 -0.35 35.72 -12.26
C TYR A 213 -1.53 35.22 -11.44
N GLY A 214 -1.33 35.05 -10.12
CA GLY A 214 -2.33 34.57 -9.18
C GLY A 214 -1.84 33.38 -8.37
N THR A 215 -2.68 32.85 -7.49
CA THR A 215 -2.33 31.78 -6.55
C THR A 215 -3.30 30.60 -6.58
N GLU A 216 -4.27 30.59 -7.49
CA GLU A 216 -5.43 29.70 -7.41
C GLU A 216 -5.66 28.95 -8.73
N TYR A 217 -5.00 27.81 -8.93
CA TYR A 217 -5.08 27.05 -10.17
C TYR A 217 -5.25 25.57 -9.90
N GLY A 218 -6.13 24.91 -10.66
CA GLY A 218 -6.30 23.46 -10.68
C GLY A 218 -5.94 22.91 -12.05
N GLY A 219 -4.88 22.12 -12.17
CA GLY A 219 -4.48 21.51 -13.44
C GLY A 219 -5.54 20.56 -13.96
N GLY A 220 -5.93 19.58 -13.17
CA GLY A 220 -7.04 18.68 -13.47
C GLY A 220 -8.39 19.31 -13.20
N VAL A 221 -8.65 19.67 -11.95
CA VAL A 221 -9.93 20.21 -11.48
C VAL A 221 -9.72 21.47 -10.64
N TYR A 222 -10.46 22.53 -10.94
CA TYR A 222 -10.65 23.68 -10.07
C TYR A 222 -12.07 23.63 -9.51
N ASN A 223 -12.22 23.51 -8.18
CA ASN A 223 -13.52 23.35 -7.53
C ASN A 223 -13.87 24.50 -6.62
N GLN A 224 -14.93 25.24 -6.94
CA GLN A 224 -15.58 26.21 -6.06
C GLN A 224 -16.91 25.69 -5.50
N GLY A 225 -17.55 24.76 -6.19
CA GLY A 225 -18.83 24.17 -5.84
C GLY A 225 -18.68 22.88 -5.03
N THR A 226 -19.42 21.85 -5.41
CA THR A 226 -19.35 20.52 -4.82
C THR A 226 -18.73 19.54 -5.80
N PHE A 227 -17.64 18.91 -5.40
CA PHE A 227 -17.00 17.83 -6.14
C PHE A 227 -17.03 16.56 -5.29
N ASN A 228 -17.68 15.51 -5.78
CA ASN A 228 -17.70 14.19 -5.16
C ASN A 228 -17.02 13.18 -6.09
N MET A 229 -15.95 12.58 -5.63
CA MET A 229 -15.19 11.56 -6.35
C MET A 229 -15.43 10.20 -5.69
N TYR A 230 -16.27 9.38 -6.32
CA TYR A 230 -16.62 8.03 -5.89
C TYR A 230 -15.86 6.94 -6.66
N GLY A 231 -15.20 7.31 -7.76
CA GLY A 231 -14.37 6.44 -8.59
C GLY A 231 -13.58 7.25 -9.59
N GLY A 232 -12.71 6.60 -10.36
CA GLY A 232 -11.91 7.21 -11.42
C GLY A 232 -10.58 7.82 -10.96
N GLU A 233 -9.89 8.46 -11.90
CA GLU A 233 -8.50 8.89 -11.73
C GLU A 233 -8.28 10.34 -12.17
N ILE A 234 -7.50 11.09 -11.38
CA ILE A 234 -6.99 12.42 -11.71
C ILE A 234 -5.46 12.33 -11.73
N THR A 235 -4.85 12.28 -12.92
CA THR A 235 -3.43 11.92 -13.02
C THR A 235 -2.69 12.75 -14.08
N ASN A 236 -1.38 12.96 -13.87
CA ASN A 236 -0.53 13.66 -14.81
C ASN A 236 -0.98 15.09 -15.19
N ASN A 237 -1.77 15.75 -14.34
CA ASN A 237 -2.17 17.15 -14.57
C ASN A 237 -1.13 18.09 -13.99
N THR A 238 -1.04 19.29 -14.56
CA THR A 238 -0.03 20.29 -14.15
C THR A 238 -0.66 21.65 -13.90
N ALA A 239 -0.27 22.28 -12.80
CA ALA A 239 -0.58 23.68 -12.52
C ALA A 239 0.72 24.45 -12.23
N ILE A 240 0.82 25.71 -12.67
CA ILE A 240 1.96 26.56 -12.32
C ILE A 240 1.95 26.86 -10.83
N VAL A 241 0.78 27.18 -10.27
CA VAL A 241 0.56 27.41 -8.83
C VAL A 241 -0.75 26.74 -8.43
N GLY A 242 -0.90 26.25 -7.19
CA GLY A 242 -2.12 25.61 -6.72
C GLY A 242 -2.11 24.09 -6.83
N GLY A 243 -3.24 23.47 -7.05
CA GLY A 243 -3.37 22.01 -7.10
C GLY A 243 -3.08 21.42 -8.47
N GLY A 244 -2.05 20.60 -8.61
CA GLY A 244 -1.78 19.91 -9.87
C GLY A 244 -2.95 19.01 -10.29
N GLY A 245 -3.44 18.17 -9.39
CA GLY A 245 -4.66 17.40 -9.58
C GLY A 245 -5.91 18.22 -9.32
N VAL A 246 -6.11 18.69 -8.08
CA VAL A 246 -7.31 19.40 -7.64
C VAL A 246 -6.93 20.65 -6.86
N PHE A 247 -7.50 21.79 -7.22
CA PHE A 247 -7.57 22.99 -6.39
C PHE A 247 -8.98 23.10 -5.82
N ASN A 248 -9.11 23.11 -4.48
CA ASN A 248 -10.41 23.11 -3.80
C ASN A 248 -10.66 24.37 -2.98
N LYS A 249 -11.69 25.13 -3.31
CA LYS A 249 -12.27 26.23 -2.51
C LYS A 249 -13.68 25.91 -2.01
N GLY A 250 -14.31 24.90 -2.57
CA GLY A 250 -15.65 24.44 -2.22
C GLY A 250 -15.62 23.21 -1.31
N THR A 251 -16.49 22.27 -1.59
CA THR A 251 -16.52 20.96 -0.92
C THR A 251 -15.98 19.89 -1.86
N PHE A 252 -14.97 19.18 -1.42
CA PHE A 252 -14.39 18.04 -2.14
C PHE A 252 -14.47 16.80 -1.25
N THR A 253 -15.05 15.72 -1.77
CA THR A 253 -15.11 14.42 -1.10
C THR A 253 -14.43 13.36 -1.96
N MET A 254 -13.55 12.58 -1.38
CA MET A 254 -12.82 11.49 -2.02
C MET A 254 -13.10 10.18 -1.28
N SER A 255 -13.53 9.15 -2.02
CA SER A 255 -13.93 7.85 -1.48
C SER A 255 -12.99 6.73 -1.93
N ALA A 256 -13.19 5.53 -1.42
CA ALA A 256 -12.44 4.34 -1.84
C ALA A 256 -12.57 4.08 -3.36
N GLY A 257 -11.54 3.50 -3.96
CA GLY A 257 -11.49 3.24 -5.40
C GLY A 257 -11.17 4.46 -6.27
N THR A 258 -10.73 5.58 -5.66
CA THR A 258 -10.33 6.80 -6.37
C THR A 258 -8.82 7.02 -6.29
N THR A 259 -8.25 7.64 -7.32
CA THR A 259 -6.81 7.91 -7.38
C THR A 259 -6.53 9.35 -7.83
N ILE A 260 -5.64 10.04 -7.09
CA ILE A 260 -5.04 11.32 -7.49
C ILE A 260 -3.53 11.12 -7.53
N SER A 261 -2.93 11.00 -8.72
CA SER A 261 -1.53 10.62 -8.81
C SER A 261 -0.74 11.32 -9.91
N GLU A 262 0.58 11.40 -9.72
CA GLU A 262 1.52 11.91 -10.73
C GLU A 262 1.23 13.34 -11.21
N ASN A 263 0.45 14.10 -10.42
CA ASN A 263 0.15 15.50 -10.72
C ASN A 263 1.31 16.39 -10.25
N LYS A 264 1.48 17.54 -10.92
CA LYS A 264 2.59 18.46 -10.68
C LYS A 264 2.13 19.89 -10.47
N ALA A 265 2.68 20.54 -9.44
CA ALA A 265 2.38 21.95 -9.16
C ALA A 265 3.53 22.62 -8.37
N TYR A 266 3.38 23.92 -8.05
CA TYR A 266 4.24 24.62 -7.09
C TYR A 266 3.71 24.53 -5.65
N GLY A 267 2.46 24.08 -5.43
CA GLY A 267 1.89 23.85 -4.10
C GLY A 267 0.70 22.91 -4.21
N GLY A 268 0.63 21.87 -3.34
CA GLY A 268 -0.39 20.85 -3.46
C GLY A 268 -0.29 20.06 -4.76
N GLY A 269 0.76 19.27 -4.92
CA GLY A 269 0.95 18.48 -6.13
C GLY A 269 -0.28 17.67 -6.50
N GLY A 270 -0.85 16.93 -5.55
CA GLY A 270 -2.13 16.25 -5.69
C GLY A 270 -3.31 17.18 -5.48
N VAL A 271 -3.46 17.70 -4.26
CA VAL A 271 -4.60 18.54 -3.82
C VAL A 271 -4.11 19.81 -3.14
N PHE A 272 -4.59 20.95 -3.57
CA PHE A 272 -4.49 22.20 -2.85
C PHE A 272 -5.86 22.54 -2.24
N ASN A 273 -6.00 22.52 -0.93
CA ASN A 273 -7.23 22.93 -0.22
C ASN A 273 -7.11 24.38 0.25
N GLY A 274 -7.65 25.30 -0.55
CA GLY A 274 -7.59 26.75 -0.32
C GLY A 274 -8.88 27.28 0.31
N ASN A 275 -9.00 27.26 1.63
CA ASN A 275 -10.20 27.63 2.40
C ASN A 275 -11.44 26.71 2.17
N GLY A 276 -11.29 25.61 1.43
CA GLY A 276 -12.37 24.65 1.19
C GLY A 276 -12.52 23.61 2.29
N THR A 277 -13.47 22.71 2.11
CA THR A 277 -13.61 21.48 2.89
C THR A 277 -13.17 20.31 2.04
N PHE A 278 -12.14 19.62 2.47
CA PHE A 278 -11.69 18.36 1.85
C PHE A 278 -11.93 17.21 2.81
N THR A 279 -12.66 16.20 2.37
CA THR A 279 -12.91 14.96 3.12
C THR A 279 -12.41 13.77 2.32
N MET A 280 -11.50 13.01 2.91
CA MET A 280 -10.97 11.76 2.35
C MET A 280 -11.42 10.60 3.24
N SER A 281 -12.35 9.81 2.76
CA SER A 281 -12.84 8.61 3.43
C SER A 281 -12.20 7.32 2.88
N GLY A 282 -11.41 7.43 1.83
CA GLY A 282 -10.70 6.35 1.17
C GLY A 282 -10.01 6.85 -0.09
N GLY A 283 -9.48 5.95 -0.89
CA GLY A 283 -8.75 6.25 -2.12
C GLY A 283 -7.27 6.56 -1.86
N THR A 284 -6.54 6.87 -2.93
CA THR A 284 -5.08 7.04 -2.89
C THR A 284 -4.65 8.37 -3.49
N ILE A 285 -3.83 9.12 -2.75
CA ILE A 285 -3.12 10.31 -3.24
C ILE A 285 -1.63 9.96 -3.31
N SER A 286 -1.09 9.73 -4.53
CA SER A 286 0.25 9.16 -4.63
C SER A 286 1.12 9.75 -5.74
N ARG A 287 2.42 9.74 -5.52
CA ARG A 287 3.44 10.14 -6.49
C ARG A 287 3.21 11.54 -7.09
N ASN A 288 2.51 12.41 -6.36
CA ASN A 288 2.39 13.80 -6.76
C ASN A 288 3.66 14.57 -6.37
N GLU A 289 4.07 15.51 -7.19
CA GLU A 289 5.37 16.14 -7.06
C GLU A 289 5.27 17.67 -7.17
N LEU A 290 6.03 18.34 -6.32
CA LEU A 290 6.20 19.79 -6.43
C LEU A 290 7.38 20.10 -7.37
N VAL A 291 7.10 20.90 -8.38
CA VAL A 291 8.04 21.27 -9.44
C VAL A 291 8.13 22.79 -9.55
N GLY A 292 9.33 23.33 -9.70
CA GLY A 292 9.53 24.77 -9.93
C GLY A 292 10.73 25.35 -9.19
N PRO A 293 11.11 26.59 -9.53
CA PRO A 293 12.27 27.27 -8.96
C PRO A 293 11.98 28.01 -7.63
N ALA A 294 10.69 28.13 -7.24
CA ALA A 294 10.31 28.92 -6.07
C ALA A 294 10.68 28.24 -4.74
N SER A 295 10.99 29.03 -3.72
CA SER A 295 10.92 28.67 -2.31
C SER A 295 9.46 28.53 -1.87
N ASN A 296 9.18 27.78 -0.82
CA ASN A 296 7.84 27.50 -0.26
C ASN A 296 7.00 26.49 -1.09
N LEU A 297 7.65 25.53 -1.72
CA LEU A 297 6.98 24.42 -2.41
C LEU A 297 6.60 23.33 -1.41
N SER A 298 5.34 23.30 -1.00
CA SER A 298 4.84 22.56 0.16
C SER A 298 3.60 21.71 -0.15
N GLY A 299 3.46 20.57 0.53
CA GLY A 299 2.36 19.65 0.36
C GLY A 299 2.44 18.87 -0.96
N GLY A 300 3.36 17.90 -1.06
CA GLY A 300 3.49 17.08 -2.26
C GLY A 300 2.19 16.35 -2.61
N GLY A 301 1.58 15.68 -1.64
CA GLY A 301 0.25 15.10 -1.76
C GLY A 301 -0.85 16.13 -1.56
N VAL A 302 -0.93 16.72 -0.37
CA VAL A 302 -1.96 17.68 0.04
C VAL A 302 -1.33 18.92 0.65
N PHE A 303 -1.71 20.10 0.16
CA PHE A 303 -1.45 21.37 0.81
C PHE A 303 -2.78 21.98 1.29
N SER A 304 -2.90 22.26 2.58
CA SER A 304 -4.06 22.97 3.14
C SER A 304 -3.66 24.36 3.62
N GLN A 305 -4.25 25.37 2.97
CA GLN A 305 -4.11 26.78 3.32
C GLN A 305 -5.47 27.34 3.73
N GLY A 306 -5.82 27.19 4.98
CA GLY A 306 -7.15 27.47 5.49
C GLY A 306 -8.12 26.31 5.30
N GLY A 307 -9.36 26.49 5.71
CA GLY A 307 -10.40 25.47 5.56
C GLY A 307 -10.20 24.23 6.46
N THR A 308 -10.81 23.13 6.05
CA THR A 308 -10.81 21.87 6.80
C THR A 308 -10.33 20.73 5.92
N PHE A 309 -9.40 19.95 6.42
CA PHE A 309 -9.05 18.63 5.87
C PHE A 309 -9.43 17.56 6.89
N THR A 310 -10.22 16.59 6.46
CA THR A 310 -10.59 15.41 7.28
C THR A 310 -10.21 14.15 6.54
N MET A 311 -9.45 13.27 7.20
CA MET A 311 -9.06 11.96 6.68
C MET A 311 -9.58 10.89 7.64
N SER A 312 -10.48 10.05 7.18
CA SER A 312 -11.03 8.92 7.94
C SER A 312 -10.61 7.57 7.36
N GLY A 313 -9.89 7.57 6.27
CA GLY A 313 -9.36 6.39 5.61
C GLY A 313 -8.63 6.77 4.33
N GLY A 314 -8.08 5.79 3.63
CA GLY A 314 -7.30 5.96 2.42
C GLY A 314 -5.81 6.16 2.68
N GLU A 315 -5.06 6.42 1.62
CA GLU A 315 -3.61 6.44 1.63
C GLU A 315 -3.04 7.69 0.95
N ILE A 316 -2.06 8.32 1.61
CA ILE A 316 -1.25 9.41 1.03
C ILE A 316 0.19 8.92 0.99
N THR A 317 0.69 8.54 -0.20
CA THR A 317 1.95 7.79 -0.30
C THR A 317 2.84 8.20 -1.47
N GLY A 318 4.15 8.13 -1.27
CA GLY A 318 5.12 8.36 -2.33
C GLY A 318 5.11 9.78 -2.91
N ASN A 319 4.48 10.74 -2.24
CA ASN A 319 4.44 12.13 -2.69
C ASN A 319 5.73 12.87 -2.30
N LYS A 320 6.08 13.90 -3.08
CA LYS A 320 7.35 14.60 -2.91
C LYS A 320 7.17 16.12 -2.86
N ALA A 321 7.66 16.72 -1.77
CA ALA A 321 7.77 18.17 -1.61
C ALA A 321 9.22 18.63 -1.61
N LYS A 322 9.44 19.90 -1.95
CA LYS A 322 10.77 20.53 -1.83
C LYS A 322 11.02 21.10 -0.43
N GLU A 323 9.98 21.54 0.26
CA GLU A 323 10.21 22.21 1.53
C GLU A 323 9.44 21.55 2.68
N TYR A 324 8.10 21.62 2.68
CA TYR A 324 7.28 21.16 3.80
C TYR A 324 6.27 20.12 3.38
N GLY A 325 6.11 19.07 4.20
CA GLY A 325 5.05 18.08 4.06
C GLY A 325 5.07 17.32 2.75
N GLY A 326 5.93 16.32 2.62
CA GLY A 326 5.94 15.46 1.43
C GLY A 326 4.58 14.85 1.15
N GLY A 327 3.94 14.29 2.17
CA GLY A 327 2.56 13.84 2.12
C GLY A 327 1.59 15.00 2.29
N VAL A 328 1.59 15.66 3.46
CA VAL A 328 0.61 16.69 3.86
C VAL A 328 1.32 17.89 4.47
N PHE A 329 1.01 19.08 4.01
CA PHE A 329 1.36 20.33 4.68
C PHE A 329 0.10 21.09 5.11
N ILE A 330 -0.01 21.37 6.39
CA ILE A 330 -1.06 22.22 6.96
C ILE A 330 -0.43 23.54 7.39
N ASN A 331 -0.60 24.55 6.55
CA ASN A 331 -0.13 25.92 6.85
C ASN A 331 -1.09 26.60 7.81
N THR A 332 -2.38 26.58 7.50
CA THR A 332 -3.47 27.13 8.33
C THR A 332 -4.72 26.27 8.17
N GLY A 333 -5.70 26.42 9.07
CA GLY A 333 -6.93 25.63 9.09
C GLY A 333 -6.83 24.39 9.99
N THR A 334 -7.78 23.49 9.86
CA THR A 334 -7.89 22.30 10.71
C THR A 334 -7.53 21.02 9.93
N PHE A 335 -6.82 20.13 10.60
CA PHE A 335 -6.63 18.77 10.14
C PHE A 335 -7.17 17.80 11.20
N THR A 336 -7.99 16.86 10.75
CA THR A 336 -8.49 15.77 11.59
C THR A 336 -8.21 14.45 10.87
N MET A 337 -7.59 13.52 11.56
CA MET A 337 -7.29 12.18 11.05
C MET A 337 -7.87 11.14 12.01
N SER A 338 -8.82 10.34 11.54
CA SER A 338 -9.47 9.30 12.35
C SER A 338 -9.21 7.88 11.82
N GLY A 339 -8.37 7.75 10.83
CA GLY A 339 -7.89 6.52 10.21
C GLY A 339 -7.16 6.84 8.93
N GLY A 340 -6.63 5.82 8.28
CA GLY A 340 -5.85 5.92 7.05
C GLY A 340 -4.35 6.07 7.29
N GLU A 341 -3.60 6.16 6.20
CA GLU A 341 -2.15 6.04 6.18
C GLU A 341 -1.47 7.19 5.44
N ILE A 342 -0.40 7.72 6.01
CA ILE A 342 0.49 8.70 5.38
C ILE A 342 1.90 8.12 5.43
N THR A 343 2.32 7.48 4.32
CA THR A 343 3.52 6.65 4.31
C THR A 343 4.41 6.90 3.10
N SER A 344 5.70 6.64 3.23
CA SER A 344 6.65 6.67 2.10
C SER A 344 6.72 8.01 1.36
N ASN A 345 6.27 9.12 1.98
CA ASN A 345 6.39 10.46 1.41
C ASN A 345 7.76 11.07 1.75
N SER A 346 8.17 12.06 0.96
CA SER A 346 9.45 12.72 1.16
C SER A 346 9.40 14.23 0.99
N SER A 347 10.21 14.93 1.78
CA SER A 347 10.50 16.35 1.60
C SER A 347 12.02 16.60 1.66
N GLU A 348 12.45 17.79 1.24
CA GLU A 348 13.87 18.13 1.33
C GLU A 348 14.21 18.84 2.65
N SER A 349 13.19 19.35 3.41
CA SER A 349 13.44 20.13 4.63
C SER A 349 12.70 19.63 5.86
N TYR A 350 11.36 19.58 5.88
CA TYR A 350 10.60 19.27 7.09
C TYR A 350 9.33 18.47 6.80
N GLY A 351 9.04 17.47 7.66
CA GLY A 351 7.84 16.66 7.58
C GLY A 351 7.75 15.88 6.29
N GLY A 352 8.55 14.82 6.15
CA GLY A 352 8.42 13.92 5.01
C GLY A 352 6.99 13.42 4.83
N GLY A 353 6.32 13.05 5.95
CA GLY A 353 4.91 12.72 5.97
C GLY A 353 4.03 13.94 6.14
N VAL A 354 3.97 14.46 7.35
CA VAL A 354 3.14 15.61 7.73
C VAL A 354 4.01 16.71 8.29
N CYS A 355 3.89 17.92 7.77
CA CYS A 355 4.37 19.13 8.39
C CYS A 355 3.18 19.95 8.87
N TYR A 356 3.10 20.18 10.18
CA TYR A 356 1.98 20.87 10.79
C TYR A 356 2.44 22.22 11.39
N SER A 357 1.97 23.33 10.82
CA SER A 357 2.32 24.69 11.27
C SER A 357 1.12 25.55 11.69
N SER A 358 -0.10 25.02 11.63
CA SER A 358 -1.33 25.72 11.99
C SER A 358 -1.43 25.99 13.49
N SER A 359 -2.01 27.11 13.89
CA SER A 359 -2.34 27.41 15.28
C SER A 359 -3.53 26.61 15.83
N GLN A 360 -4.28 25.91 14.97
CA GLN A 360 -5.35 25.00 15.38
C GLN A 360 -4.75 23.64 15.76
N LEU A 361 -5.42 22.86 16.60
CA LEU A 361 -4.94 21.53 16.96
C LEU A 361 -5.15 20.52 15.82
N PHE A 362 -4.10 19.77 15.50
CA PHE A 362 -4.23 18.54 14.73
C PHE A 362 -4.87 17.46 15.61
N LYS A 363 -6.05 16.99 15.22
CA LYS A 363 -6.80 16.00 15.98
C LYS A 363 -6.64 14.62 15.38
N MET A 364 -6.28 13.65 16.23
CA MET A 364 -6.12 12.25 15.86
C MET A 364 -7.03 11.35 16.69
N SER A 365 -7.63 10.35 16.06
CA SER A 365 -8.44 9.32 16.71
C SER A 365 -8.41 8.03 15.88
N GLY A 366 -8.88 6.91 16.44
CA GLY A 366 -8.88 5.63 15.73
C GLY A 366 -7.46 5.11 15.46
N THR A 367 -7.33 4.30 14.42
CA THR A 367 -6.04 3.73 14.00
C THR A 367 -5.44 4.59 12.91
N VAL A 368 -4.48 5.42 13.29
CA VAL A 368 -3.75 6.35 12.41
C VAL A 368 -2.34 5.82 12.18
N ASN A 369 -1.89 5.82 10.93
CA ASN A 369 -0.53 5.44 10.56
C ASN A 369 0.19 6.60 9.86
N ILE A 370 1.29 7.10 10.47
CA ILE A 370 2.17 8.12 9.88
C ILE A 370 3.61 7.62 10.05
N THR A 371 4.08 6.81 9.10
CA THR A 371 5.36 6.10 9.18
C THR A 371 6.11 6.09 7.86
N GLU A 372 7.36 5.67 7.86
CA GLU A 372 8.21 5.49 6.68
C GLU A 372 8.46 6.77 5.84
N ASN A 373 8.04 7.93 6.34
CA ASN A 373 8.26 9.19 5.64
C ASN A 373 9.64 9.77 5.98
N LYS A 374 10.24 10.53 5.05
CA LYS A 374 11.64 10.94 5.15
C LYS A 374 11.89 12.38 4.76
N VAL A 375 12.91 12.96 5.36
CA VAL A 375 13.62 14.15 4.88
C VAL A 375 14.99 13.68 4.40
N GLY A 376 15.23 13.71 3.09
CA GLY A 376 16.39 13.04 2.49
C GLY A 376 16.34 11.52 2.78
N THR A 377 17.29 11.02 3.58
CA THR A 377 17.34 9.62 4.03
C THR A 377 16.87 9.41 5.47
N THR A 378 16.62 10.50 6.21
CA THR A 378 16.31 10.46 7.65
C THR A 378 14.80 10.35 7.86
N PRO A 379 14.32 9.45 8.75
CA PRO A 379 12.92 9.40 9.14
C PRO A 379 12.43 10.77 9.62
N ASN A 380 11.28 11.19 9.13
CA ASN A 380 10.65 12.45 9.52
C ASN A 380 9.15 12.39 9.19
N ASN A 381 8.40 11.74 10.06
CA ASN A 381 7.02 11.38 9.80
C ASN A 381 6.06 12.53 10.08
N LEU A 382 5.83 12.85 11.34
CA LEU A 382 5.08 14.02 11.76
C LEU A 382 6.05 15.05 12.32
N TYR A 383 6.17 16.23 11.70
CA TYR A 383 7.00 17.31 12.15
C TYR A 383 6.18 18.38 12.89
N LEU A 384 6.55 18.67 14.13
CA LEU A 384 5.90 19.65 15.01
C LEU A 384 6.79 20.88 15.22
N TRP A 385 6.28 22.05 14.80
CA TRP A 385 6.96 23.36 14.95
C TRP A 385 6.84 23.90 16.38
N ASN A 386 7.88 24.60 16.85
CA ASN A 386 7.83 25.49 18.00
C ASN A 386 7.02 25.01 19.22
N GLY A 387 7.13 23.72 19.57
CA GLY A 387 6.39 23.16 20.71
C GLY A 387 4.89 23.00 20.45
N GLN A 388 4.47 22.96 19.20
CA GLN A 388 3.12 22.54 18.85
C GLN A 388 2.84 21.13 19.36
N GLN A 389 1.60 20.90 19.71
CA GLN A 389 1.09 19.63 20.23
C GLN A 389 -0.09 19.18 19.37
N VAL A 390 -0.38 17.90 19.43
CA VAL A 390 -1.53 17.29 18.78
C VAL A 390 -2.55 16.83 19.82
N SER A 391 -3.83 16.76 19.45
CA SER A 391 -4.86 16.11 20.27
C SER A 391 -4.97 14.66 19.84
N ALA A 392 -4.75 13.72 20.75
CA ALA A 392 -4.62 12.30 20.46
C ALA A 392 -5.38 11.37 21.42
N SER A 393 -6.28 11.93 22.23
CA SER A 393 -7.05 11.17 23.23
C SER A 393 -7.95 10.08 22.65
N GLY A 394 -8.26 10.16 21.36
CA GLY A 394 -9.08 9.18 20.64
C GLY A 394 -8.33 8.09 19.91
N LEU A 395 -7.00 7.98 20.04
CA LEU A 395 -6.22 6.93 19.39
C LEU A 395 -6.57 5.54 19.94
N THR A 396 -6.52 4.55 19.06
CA THR A 396 -6.75 3.14 19.41
C THR A 396 -5.47 2.31 19.24
N ASN A 397 -5.49 1.08 19.75
CA ASN A 397 -4.39 0.13 19.56
C ASN A 397 -4.12 -0.08 18.06
N GLY A 398 -2.85 -0.11 17.68
CA GLY A 398 -2.41 -0.23 16.29
C GLY A 398 -2.17 1.12 15.60
N ALA A 399 -2.36 2.26 16.29
CA ALA A 399 -1.88 3.54 15.79
C ALA A 399 -0.35 3.59 15.84
N GLU A 400 0.29 4.05 14.75
CA GLU A 400 1.75 4.16 14.62
C GLU A 400 2.12 5.51 14.02
N ILE A 401 2.75 6.37 14.83
CA ILE A 401 3.06 7.74 14.45
C ILE A 401 4.52 8.03 14.83
N GLY A 402 5.39 8.11 13.83
CA GLY A 402 6.73 8.64 14.03
C GLY A 402 6.66 10.16 14.24
N VAL A 403 7.42 10.71 15.20
CA VAL A 403 7.41 12.14 15.49
C VAL A 403 8.80 12.73 15.53
N THR A 404 8.91 13.90 14.92
CA THR A 404 10.06 14.80 15.02
C THR A 404 9.57 16.15 15.54
N THR A 405 10.26 16.73 16.50
CA THR A 405 9.97 18.07 17.04
C THR A 405 11.08 19.05 16.70
N GLN A 406 10.75 20.30 16.42
CA GLN A 406 11.76 21.34 16.20
C GLN A 406 12.62 21.57 17.45
N ILE A 407 12.01 21.51 18.63
CA ILE A 407 12.71 21.60 19.90
C ILE A 407 13.14 20.19 20.29
N ALA A 408 14.45 20.00 20.49
CA ALA A 408 14.99 18.72 20.94
C ALA A 408 14.85 18.57 22.47
N PRO A 409 14.53 17.37 22.97
CA PRO A 409 14.59 17.11 24.41
C PRO A 409 16.06 17.13 24.93
N THR A 410 16.22 17.50 26.18
CA THR A 410 17.52 17.46 26.89
C THR A 410 17.49 16.40 28.00
N ASN A 411 18.62 16.18 28.69
CA ASN A 411 18.64 15.27 29.82
C ASN A 411 17.66 15.70 30.94
N ASP A 412 17.42 17.00 31.07
CA ASP A 412 16.65 17.60 32.20
C ASP A 412 15.23 18.04 31.74
N SER A 413 14.92 17.95 30.43
CA SER A 413 13.69 18.51 29.90
C SER A 413 13.12 17.63 28.78
N SER A 414 11.89 17.19 28.94
CA SER A 414 11.09 16.54 27.90
C SER A 414 10.33 17.56 27.04
N VAL A 415 9.96 17.17 25.83
CA VAL A 415 9.16 17.99 24.90
C VAL A 415 7.76 17.39 24.78
N PRO A 416 6.69 18.12 25.13
CA PRO A 416 5.32 17.63 25.01
C PRO A 416 4.94 17.38 23.53
N ILE A 417 4.35 16.22 23.25
CA ILE A 417 3.79 15.86 21.91
C ILE A 417 2.28 16.04 21.93
N THR A 418 1.59 15.57 22.97
CA THR A 418 0.12 15.67 23.04
C THR A 418 -0.36 16.77 23.98
N SER A 419 -1.47 17.41 23.60
CA SER A 419 -2.15 18.44 24.41
C SER A 419 -3.08 17.84 25.46
N ASP A 420 -3.56 16.62 25.22
CA ASP A 420 -4.54 15.88 26.01
C ASP A 420 -3.97 14.54 26.49
N SER A 421 -4.65 13.94 27.44
CA SER A 421 -4.31 12.61 27.94
C SER A 421 -4.63 11.54 26.92
N VAL A 422 -3.76 10.55 26.80
CA VAL A 422 -3.93 9.42 25.88
C VAL A 422 -4.14 8.13 26.64
N SER A 423 -4.94 7.23 26.10
CA SER A 423 -5.12 5.87 26.64
C SER A 423 -4.12 4.88 26.03
N VAL A 424 -3.54 5.24 24.90
CA VAL A 424 -2.60 4.41 24.12
C VAL A 424 -1.43 5.30 23.66
N ASN A 425 -0.20 4.83 23.83
CA ASN A 425 0.96 5.48 23.22
C ASN A 425 1.18 4.91 21.81
N GLY A 426 0.59 5.55 20.82
CA GLY A 426 0.84 5.25 19.40
C GLY A 426 2.02 6.00 18.78
N PHE A 427 2.81 6.73 19.58
CA PHE A 427 3.91 7.55 19.09
C PHE A 427 5.27 6.88 19.28
N SER A 428 6.14 7.09 18.31
CA SER A 428 7.55 6.73 18.34
C SER A 428 8.42 7.93 17.94
N SER A 429 9.67 7.95 18.36
CA SER A 429 10.60 8.98 17.91
C SER A 429 11.19 8.62 16.55
N ASP A 430 11.26 9.59 15.63
CA ASP A 430 12.00 9.46 14.38
C ASP A 430 13.53 9.48 14.58
N ASN A 431 14.00 9.99 15.72
CA ASN A 431 15.41 10.04 16.10
C ASN A 431 15.73 8.96 17.14
N SER A 432 16.73 8.12 16.84
CA SER A 432 17.16 7.02 17.70
C SER A 432 17.67 7.44 19.09
N ASP A 433 18.12 8.69 19.24
CA ASP A 433 18.62 9.23 20.52
C ASP A 433 17.50 9.63 21.49
N TYR A 434 16.25 9.60 21.00
CA TYR A 434 15.08 9.99 21.77
C TYR A 434 14.08 8.83 21.86
N GLU A 435 13.21 8.90 22.84
CA GLU A 435 12.11 7.96 23.06
C GLU A 435 10.84 8.71 23.47
N THR A 436 9.69 8.11 23.21
CA THR A 436 8.41 8.62 23.71
C THR A 436 8.09 8.00 25.06
N ALA A 437 7.51 8.78 25.96
CA ALA A 437 7.05 8.33 27.26
C ALA A 437 5.70 8.97 27.60
N ILE A 438 4.98 8.35 28.54
CA ILE A 438 3.76 8.93 29.12
C ILE A 438 4.19 9.68 30.39
N ASP A 439 3.82 10.95 30.51
CA ASP A 439 4.08 11.77 31.69
C ASP A 439 3.04 11.52 32.82
N GLU A 440 3.20 12.21 33.95
CA GLU A 440 2.29 12.12 35.11
C GLU A 440 0.85 12.57 34.81
N ASN A 441 0.64 13.33 33.73
CA ASN A 441 -0.66 13.81 33.26
C ASN A 441 -1.26 12.92 32.17
N SER A 442 -0.69 11.74 31.94
CA SER A 442 -1.04 10.82 30.89
C SER A 442 -0.88 11.39 29.46
N LYS A 443 0.03 12.34 29.26
CA LYS A 443 0.37 12.93 27.96
C LYS A 443 1.63 12.29 27.40
N VAL A 444 1.71 12.20 26.08
CA VAL A 444 2.93 11.74 25.41
C VAL A 444 3.95 12.89 25.38
N VAL A 445 5.16 12.58 25.79
CA VAL A 445 6.31 13.47 25.72
C VAL A 445 7.48 12.78 25.02
N LEU A 446 8.32 13.56 24.35
CA LEU A 446 9.60 13.11 23.81
C LEU A 446 10.69 13.35 24.87
N LYS A 447 11.48 12.33 25.15
CA LYS A 447 12.61 12.37 26.10
C LYS A 447 13.89 11.98 25.40
N LYS A 448 15.01 12.50 25.89
CA LYS A 448 16.31 11.98 25.50
C LYS A 448 16.53 10.63 26.18
N LYS A 449 16.94 9.62 25.40
CA LYS A 449 17.31 8.32 25.98
C LYS A 449 18.46 8.47 26.96
N ALA A 450 18.39 7.75 28.06
CA ALA A 450 19.55 7.64 28.93
C ALA A 450 20.73 7.08 28.12
N ALA A 451 21.92 7.64 28.37
CA ALA A 451 23.11 7.08 27.76
C ALA A 451 23.30 5.66 28.31
N VAL A 452 23.42 4.68 27.42
CA VAL A 452 23.83 3.35 27.84
C VAL A 452 25.26 3.44 28.33
N GLU A 453 25.51 3.08 29.58
CA GLU A 453 26.88 3.08 30.12
C GLU A 453 27.67 1.89 29.55
N ALA A 454 28.99 2.07 29.40
CA ALA A 454 29.86 0.97 29.02
C ALA A 454 29.80 -0.14 30.08
N PRO A 455 29.94 -1.42 29.70
CA PRO A 455 29.86 -2.52 30.65
C PRO A 455 30.99 -2.45 31.68
N SER A 456 30.72 -2.91 32.89
CA SER A 456 31.72 -3.06 33.95
C SER A 456 31.68 -4.48 34.49
N ILE A 457 32.87 -5.05 34.79
CA ILE A 457 32.94 -6.39 35.39
C ILE A 457 32.79 -6.25 36.90
N THR A 458 31.77 -6.87 37.48
CA THR A 458 31.47 -6.84 38.89
C THR A 458 32.12 -8.01 39.64
N LYS A 459 32.41 -9.13 38.93
CA LYS A 459 33.11 -10.25 39.46
C LYS A 459 34.04 -10.87 38.44
N GLN A 460 35.32 -10.90 38.73
CA GLN A 460 36.34 -11.49 37.87
C GLN A 460 36.28 -13.01 37.88
N PRO A 461 36.57 -13.67 36.74
CA PRO A 461 36.74 -15.12 36.74
C PRO A 461 37.83 -15.56 37.67
N GLN A 462 37.73 -16.78 38.18
CA GLN A 462 38.71 -17.34 39.08
C GLN A 462 39.56 -18.43 38.39
N PRO A 463 40.84 -18.59 38.78
CA PRO A 463 41.66 -19.72 38.33
C PRO A 463 41.00 -21.05 38.73
N VAL A 464 41.04 -22.01 37.80
CA VAL A 464 40.43 -23.35 38.00
C VAL A 464 41.53 -24.43 38.03
N SER A 465 41.43 -25.34 39.00
CA SER A 465 42.33 -26.47 39.09
C SER A 465 41.50 -27.77 39.07
N VAL A 466 41.77 -28.65 38.12
CA VAL A 466 41.02 -29.91 37.91
C VAL A 466 41.97 -31.06 37.58
N LYS A 467 41.49 -32.28 37.71
CA LYS A 467 42.20 -33.49 37.23
C LYS A 467 41.88 -33.76 35.77
N VAL A 468 42.77 -34.53 35.12
CA VAL A 468 42.51 -35.03 33.76
C VAL A 468 41.16 -35.75 33.72
N GLY A 469 40.29 -35.41 32.72
CA GLY A 469 38.96 -35.98 32.52
C GLY A 469 37.83 -35.22 33.25
N GLU A 470 38.16 -34.33 34.17
CA GLU A 470 37.15 -33.47 34.86
C GLU A 470 36.67 -32.28 33.99
N THR A 471 35.75 -31.52 34.52
CA THR A 471 35.18 -30.32 33.90
C THR A 471 35.68 -29.06 34.58
N ALA A 472 36.08 -28.07 33.79
CA ALA A 472 36.40 -26.70 34.30
C ALA A 472 35.40 -25.72 33.80
N THR A 473 34.91 -24.87 34.69
CA THR A 473 33.99 -23.75 34.35
C THR A 473 34.58 -22.42 34.83
N PHE A 474 34.64 -21.48 33.91
CA PHE A 474 35.00 -20.08 34.20
C PHE A 474 33.73 -19.24 34.16
N THR A 475 33.55 -18.30 35.06
CA THR A 475 32.37 -17.44 35.15
C THR A 475 32.83 -16.01 35.39
N VAL A 476 32.17 -15.07 34.71
CA VAL A 476 32.31 -13.62 34.88
C VAL A 476 30.94 -13.03 35.21
N GLU A 477 30.86 -12.06 36.11
CA GLU A 477 29.65 -11.29 36.34
C GLU A 477 29.91 -9.83 35.90
N ALA A 478 28.98 -9.25 35.20
CA ALA A 478 29.10 -7.88 34.69
C ALA A 478 27.81 -7.08 34.88
N ALA A 479 27.92 -5.76 34.96
CA ALA A 479 26.82 -4.81 35.01
C ALA A 479 26.81 -3.98 33.75
N GLY A 480 25.62 -3.67 33.25
CA GLY A 480 25.34 -2.87 32.06
C GLY A 480 24.08 -3.36 31.34
N GLU A 481 23.56 -2.59 30.41
CA GLU A 481 22.43 -2.98 29.57
C GLU A 481 22.91 -3.60 28.25
N GLY A 482 22.21 -4.61 27.76
CA GLY A 482 22.48 -5.20 26.44
C GLY A 482 23.83 -5.91 26.35
N LEU A 483 24.24 -6.62 27.41
CA LEU A 483 25.55 -7.25 27.51
C LEU A 483 25.64 -8.43 26.51
N SER A 484 26.80 -8.55 25.88
CA SER A 484 27.26 -9.69 25.12
C SER A 484 28.64 -10.14 25.62
N TYR A 485 28.91 -11.43 25.57
CA TYR A 485 30.12 -12.04 26.10
C TYR A 485 30.86 -12.76 24.96
N GLN A 486 32.18 -12.77 25.05
CA GLN A 486 33.05 -13.59 24.20
C GLN A 486 34.25 -14.06 25.03
N TRP A 487 34.30 -15.38 25.28
CA TRP A 487 35.48 -15.98 25.92
C TRP A 487 36.60 -16.17 24.93
N MET A 488 37.80 -15.93 25.41
CA MET A 488 39.06 -16.02 24.67
C MET A 488 40.04 -16.95 25.40
N VAL A 489 40.85 -17.66 24.67
CA VAL A 489 41.89 -18.53 25.18
C VAL A 489 43.25 -18.15 24.61
N ASP A 490 44.25 -18.13 25.50
CA ASP A 490 45.65 -18.14 25.14
C ASP A 490 46.23 -19.52 25.46
N LYS A 491 46.67 -20.21 24.44
CA LYS A 491 47.21 -21.59 24.51
C LYS A 491 48.71 -21.62 24.77
N ASN A 492 49.34 -20.48 25.10
CA ASN A 492 50.79 -20.29 25.23
C ASN A 492 51.59 -20.65 23.95
N ASP A 493 50.97 -20.48 22.77
CA ASP A 493 51.56 -20.80 21.49
C ASP A 493 52.10 -19.55 20.73
N ASN A 494 52.30 -18.47 21.45
CA ASN A 494 52.75 -17.16 20.98
C ASN A 494 51.75 -16.41 20.06
N ARG A 495 50.50 -16.86 19.96
CA ARG A 495 49.47 -16.17 19.23
C ARG A 495 48.65 -15.21 20.08
N GLY A 496 48.80 -15.29 21.39
CA GLY A 496 48.01 -14.54 22.34
C GLY A 496 46.57 -15.05 22.47
N PHE A 497 45.68 -14.22 22.98
CA PHE A 497 44.27 -14.58 23.14
C PHE A 497 43.54 -14.66 21.79
N VAL A 498 42.83 -15.73 21.57
CA VAL A 498 41.97 -15.96 20.41
C VAL A 498 40.56 -16.31 20.88
N ASP A 499 39.56 -15.88 20.11
CA ASP A 499 38.16 -16.14 20.44
C ASP A 499 37.86 -17.64 20.43
N ILE A 500 37.07 -18.07 21.41
CA ILE A 500 36.55 -19.43 21.48
C ILE A 500 35.18 -19.40 20.77
N ALA A 501 35.08 -20.07 19.64
CA ALA A 501 33.86 -20.10 18.84
C ALA A 501 32.65 -20.61 19.65
N GLY A 502 31.58 -19.83 19.71
CA GLY A 502 30.34 -20.16 20.42
C GLY A 502 30.39 -19.94 21.94
N ALA A 503 31.50 -19.45 22.51
CA ALA A 503 31.60 -19.16 23.94
C ALA A 503 31.11 -17.75 24.26
N THR A 504 29.79 -17.55 24.15
CA THR A 504 29.13 -16.23 24.23
C THR A 504 28.21 -16.06 25.46
N SER A 505 28.39 -16.88 26.48
CA SER A 505 27.64 -16.82 27.74
C SER A 505 28.50 -16.28 28.88
N GLU A 506 27.88 -15.87 29.99
CA GLU A 506 28.58 -15.46 31.24
C GLU A 506 29.56 -16.50 31.75
N SER A 507 29.32 -17.77 31.46
CA SER A 507 30.20 -18.88 31.83
C SER A 507 30.65 -19.64 30.60
N TYR A 508 31.91 -20.11 30.68
CA TYR A 508 32.50 -21.01 29.70
C TYR A 508 32.94 -22.31 30.38
N THR A 509 32.45 -23.44 29.83
CA THR A 509 32.69 -24.78 30.40
C THR A 509 33.46 -25.64 29.41
N LEU A 510 34.51 -26.24 29.89
CA LEU A 510 35.33 -27.27 29.23
C LEU A 510 35.06 -28.65 29.85
N ASN A 511 34.67 -29.61 29.04
CA ASN A 511 34.41 -30.99 29.48
C ASN A 511 35.55 -31.92 29.09
N ALA A 512 35.77 -32.95 29.90
CA ALA A 512 36.76 -34.01 29.64
C ALA A 512 38.18 -33.46 29.35
N ILE A 513 38.67 -32.64 30.24
CA ILE A 513 39.93 -31.89 30.08
C ILE A 513 41.12 -32.86 29.95
N SER A 514 41.92 -32.68 28.90
CA SER A 514 43.19 -33.38 28.73
C SER A 514 44.38 -32.59 29.33
N LYS A 515 45.50 -33.24 29.54
CA LYS A 515 46.73 -32.65 30.11
C LYS A 515 47.28 -31.47 29.29
N GLU A 516 47.01 -31.47 28.00
CA GLU A 516 47.46 -30.38 27.08
C GLU A 516 46.88 -29.01 27.41
N TYR A 517 45.75 -28.94 28.11
CA TYR A 517 45.12 -27.68 28.54
C TYR A 517 45.82 -27.06 29.75
N ASN A 518 46.79 -27.74 30.37
CA ASN A 518 47.48 -27.24 31.53
C ASN A 518 48.28 -25.98 31.22
N GLY A 519 47.99 -24.91 31.95
CA GLY A 519 48.62 -23.59 31.77
C GLY A 519 47.92 -22.71 30.74
N TYR A 520 46.84 -23.14 30.05
CA TYR A 520 46.05 -22.27 29.17
C TYR A 520 45.41 -21.15 30.01
N ARG A 521 45.37 -19.95 29.41
CA ARG A 521 44.82 -18.75 30.06
C ARG A 521 43.50 -18.38 29.38
N TYR A 522 42.53 -18.00 30.17
CA TYR A 522 41.21 -17.63 29.74
C TYR A 522 40.85 -16.22 30.19
N GLN A 523 40.16 -15.45 29.37
CA GLN A 523 39.57 -14.16 29.69
C GLN A 523 38.26 -13.99 28.93
N CYS A 524 37.39 -13.12 29.40
CA CYS A 524 36.12 -12.83 28.76
C CYS A 524 36.05 -11.35 28.38
N MET A 525 35.73 -11.05 27.12
CA MET A 525 35.33 -9.74 26.69
C MET A 525 33.82 -9.58 26.90
N VAL A 526 33.41 -8.56 27.65
CA VAL A 526 32.00 -8.18 27.81
C VAL A 526 31.81 -6.87 27.11
N SER A 527 30.82 -6.79 26.23
CA SER A 527 30.56 -5.62 25.38
C SER A 527 29.07 -5.27 25.33
N ASN A 528 28.79 -4.01 25.05
CA ASN A 528 27.47 -3.48 24.70
C ASN A 528 27.61 -2.40 23.64
N LEU A 529 26.52 -1.68 23.32
CA LEU A 529 26.54 -0.60 22.32
C LEU A 529 27.49 0.56 22.66
N SER A 530 27.88 0.72 23.92
CA SER A 530 28.72 1.84 24.41
C SER A 530 30.18 1.49 24.59
N GLY A 531 30.56 0.25 24.47
CA GLY A 531 31.95 -0.18 24.58
C GLY A 531 32.13 -1.61 25.02
N HIS A 532 33.36 -1.92 25.42
CA HIS A 532 33.71 -3.23 25.94
C HIS A 532 34.70 -3.13 27.12
N VAL A 533 34.70 -4.15 27.94
CA VAL A 533 35.67 -4.39 29.01
C VAL A 533 36.15 -5.84 28.94
N ILE A 534 37.41 -6.07 29.22
CA ILE A 534 38.01 -7.41 29.23
C ILE A 534 38.29 -7.80 30.68
N SER A 535 37.93 -9.04 31.04
CA SER A 535 38.21 -9.57 32.38
C SER A 535 39.73 -9.77 32.63
N GLU A 536 40.11 -9.91 33.87
CA GLU A 536 41.41 -10.48 34.21
C GLU A 536 41.56 -11.85 33.58
N CYS A 537 42.79 -12.17 33.19
CA CYS A 537 43.06 -13.50 32.66
C CYS A 537 43.30 -14.50 33.81
N VAL A 538 42.76 -15.70 33.68
CA VAL A 538 42.88 -16.76 34.69
C VAL A 538 43.46 -18.01 34.04
N THR A 539 44.18 -18.78 34.84
CA THR A 539 44.91 -19.99 34.37
C THR A 539 44.11 -21.23 34.74
N LEU A 540 44.08 -22.18 33.82
CA LEU A 540 43.63 -23.53 34.05
C LEU A 540 44.83 -24.40 34.47
N THR A 541 44.75 -25.03 35.67
CA THR A 541 45.73 -26.00 36.11
C THR A 541 45.16 -27.41 36.00
N VAL A 542 45.84 -28.27 35.29
CA VAL A 542 45.42 -29.67 35.13
C VAL A 542 46.41 -30.60 35.83
N THR A 543 45.94 -31.34 36.80
CA THR A 543 46.75 -32.29 37.59
C THR A 543 46.48 -33.71 37.18
N GLU A 544 47.46 -34.56 37.22
CA GLU A 544 47.33 -36.02 37.09
C GLU A 544 47.15 -36.65 38.47
N ASP A 545 46.41 -37.77 38.51
CA ASP A 545 46.46 -38.59 39.71
C ASP A 545 47.89 -39.10 39.90
N ALA A 546 48.42 -38.98 41.13
CA ALA A 546 49.69 -39.56 41.45
C ALA A 546 49.67 -41.05 41.11
N ALA A 547 50.62 -41.49 40.27
CA ALA A 547 50.77 -42.91 39.99
C ALA A 547 50.79 -43.68 41.29
N PRO A 548 50.06 -44.81 41.45
CA PRO A 548 50.06 -45.53 42.67
C PRO A 548 51.50 -46.03 42.93
N THR A 549 52.02 -45.69 44.11
CA THR A 549 53.29 -46.14 44.58
C THR A 549 53.31 -47.71 44.52
N PRO A 550 54.35 -48.37 43.96
CA PRO A 550 54.36 -49.80 43.88
C PRO A 550 54.36 -50.35 45.31
N ASN A 551 53.35 -51.16 45.60
CA ASN A 551 53.19 -51.87 46.83
C ASN A 551 54.34 -52.90 47.00
N PRO A 552 55.06 -52.96 48.14
CA PRO A 552 56.09 -53.97 48.33
C PRO A 552 55.43 -55.36 48.39
N ASN A 553 56.05 -56.28 47.63
CA ASN A 553 55.75 -57.64 47.42
C ASN A 553 55.38 -58.43 48.74
N PRO A 554 54.19 -59.06 48.83
CA PRO A 554 53.89 -59.92 49.96
C PRO A 554 54.49 -61.35 49.78
N THR A 555 55.10 -61.82 50.81
CA THR A 555 55.61 -63.21 51.01
C THR A 555 54.48 -64.26 50.92
N PRO A 556 54.72 -65.43 50.35
CA PRO A 556 53.68 -66.46 50.17
C PRO A 556 53.37 -67.23 51.45
N THR A 557 52.12 -67.50 51.75
CA THR A 557 51.64 -68.46 52.75
C THR A 557 50.47 -69.27 52.19
N PRO A 558 50.36 -70.52 52.60
CA PRO A 558 49.88 -71.66 51.81
C PRO A 558 48.35 -71.82 51.80
N GLU A 559 47.93 -72.57 50.77
CA GLU A 559 46.62 -73.11 50.52
C GLU A 559 46.06 -73.99 51.68
N PRO A 560 44.75 -74.03 51.92
CA PRO A 560 44.03 -75.31 51.98
C PRO A 560 42.62 -75.29 51.28
N THR A 561 42.43 -76.24 50.50
CA THR A 561 41.41 -77.29 50.22
C THR A 561 39.94 -77.03 50.60
N PRO A 562 38.99 -77.64 49.86
CA PRO A 562 37.79 -77.05 49.30
C PRO A 562 36.43 -77.45 49.90
N GLU A 563 35.39 -76.85 49.40
CA GLU A 563 33.99 -77.27 49.27
C GLU A 563 33.06 -77.33 50.51
N PRO A 564 31.70 -77.24 50.41
CA PRO A 564 30.84 -77.50 49.24
C PRO A 564 29.69 -76.50 48.97
N THR A 565 29.16 -76.63 47.82
CA THR A 565 27.87 -76.12 47.33
C THR A 565 26.65 -76.64 48.10
N PRO A 566 25.53 -75.95 48.21
CA PRO A 566 24.38 -76.40 47.43
C PRO A 566 23.48 -75.28 46.85
N THR A 567 22.91 -75.62 45.77
CA THR A 567 21.74 -75.12 44.99
C THR A 567 20.41 -75.27 45.78
N PRO A 568 19.22 -74.93 45.25
CA PRO A 568 18.70 -73.87 44.36
C PRO A 568 17.31 -73.23 44.75
N THR A 569 16.89 -72.24 43.99
CA THR A 569 15.53 -71.89 43.48
C THR A 569 14.37 -71.60 44.47
N PRO A 570 13.28 -70.93 44.13
CA PRO A 570 12.79 -70.54 42.79
C PRO A 570 12.17 -69.11 42.64
N ASN A 571 11.91 -68.83 41.38
CA ASN A 571 11.06 -67.75 40.81
C ASN A 571 9.58 -67.82 41.28
N PRO A 572 8.78 -66.71 41.18
CA PRO A 572 7.85 -66.73 40.04
C PRO A 572 7.61 -65.39 39.35
N THR A 573 7.45 -65.53 38.09
CA THR A 573 6.75 -64.76 37.09
C THR A 573 5.20 -64.75 37.39
N PRO A 574 4.26 -64.08 36.69
CA PRO A 574 4.33 -63.18 35.52
C PRO A 574 3.33 -61.99 35.55
N GLU A 575 3.30 -61.16 34.53
CA GLU A 575 2.22 -60.93 33.55
C GLU A 575 2.49 -59.65 32.74
N ALA A 576 2.73 -59.78 31.53
CA ALA A 576 2.08 -59.75 30.24
C ALA A 576 1.22 -58.45 30.01
N THR A 577 1.51 -57.68 29.00
CA THR A 577 0.93 -57.80 27.66
C THR A 577 1.63 -56.91 26.63
N THR A 578 1.87 -57.53 25.53
CA THR A 578 2.33 -57.11 24.20
C THR A 578 1.21 -56.46 23.35
N PRO A 579 1.37 -56.09 22.07
CA PRO A 579 2.54 -56.08 21.19
C PRO A 579 2.61 -54.96 20.13
N THR A 580 3.74 -54.83 19.58
CA THR A 580 4.20 -54.32 18.27
C THR A 580 3.45 -54.92 17.06
N PRO A 581 3.56 -54.36 15.80
CA PRO A 581 4.80 -54.57 15.04
C PRO A 581 5.24 -53.47 14.06
N ASP A 582 6.52 -53.46 13.85
CA ASP A 582 7.27 -52.97 12.73
C ASP A 582 7.18 -53.94 11.52
N PRO A 583 7.43 -53.48 10.29
CA PRO A 583 8.47 -54.15 9.51
C PRO A 583 9.37 -53.21 8.68
N ALA A 584 10.66 -53.46 8.79
CA ALA A 584 11.67 -53.14 7.80
C ALA A 584 11.82 -54.34 6.84
N PRO A 585 12.85 -54.39 5.94
CA PRO A 585 13.29 -53.46 4.91
C PRO A 585 13.46 -54.16 3.54
N THR A 586 13.77 -53.42 2.48
CA THR A 586 14.46 -54.03 1.33
C THR A 586 15.44 -53.08 0.67
N THR A 587 16.60 -53.62 0.50
CA THR A 587 17.81 -53.18 -0.16
C THR A 587 17.70 -53.05 -1.67
N SER A 588 18.45 -52.12 -2.26
CA SER A 588 19.41 -52.40 -3.35
C SER A 588 20.14 -51.16 -3.84
N THR A 589 21.43 -51.27 -3.94
CA THR A 589 22.47 -50.37 -4.47
C THR A 589 22.79 -50.78 -5.93
N PRO A 590 23.71 -50.13 -6.67
CA PRO A 590 23.88 -48.76 -7.14
C PRO A 590 24.11 -48.64 -8.65
N ALA A 591 24.08 -47.43 -9.22
CA ALA A 591 24.92 -47.16 -10.39
C ALA A 591 25.06 -45.64 -10.70
N ALA A 592 26.32 -45.24 -10.74
CA ALA A 592 27.03 -44.31 -11.61
C ALA A 592 26.60 -42.85 -11.76
N SER A 593 27.46 -42.06 -11.22
CA SER A 593 27.92 -40.68 -11.52
C SER A 593 27.77 -40.18 -12.96
N THR A 594 27.15 -38.99 -13.09
CA THR A 594 27.59 -37.93 -14.00
C THR A 594 27.33 -36.56 -13.36
N THR A 595 28.40 -35.78 -13.28
CA THR A 595 28.46 -34.41 -12.79
C THR A 595 27.64 -33.49 -13.66
N ALA A 596 26.67 -32.77 -13.08
CA ALA A 596 26.09 -31.52 -13.62
C ALA A 596 26.05 -30.46 -12.51
N ALA A 597 26.34 -29.24 -12.90
CA ALA A 597 26.46 -28.06 -12.04
C ALA A 597 25.21 -27.77 -11.21
N PRO A 598 25.31 -27.05 -10.08
CA PRO A 598 24.19 -26.86 -9.17
C PRO A 598 23.16 -25.92 -9.80
N ALA A 599 21.95 -26.42 -9.96
CA ALA A 599 20.76 -25.63 -10.21
C ALA A 599 20.46 -24.76 -8.99
N ALA A 600 20.13 -23.49 -9.24
CA ALA A 600 19.67 -22.56 -8.22
C ALA A 600 18.50 -23.15 -7.45
N SER A 601 18.58 -23.18 -6.13
CA SER A 601 17.51 -23.58 -5.24
C SER A 601 16.28 -22.69 -5.49
N ALA A 602 15.12 -23.30 -5.69
CA ALA A 602 13.85 -22.59 -5.68
C ALA A 602 13.70 -21.80 -4.37
N PRO A 603 13.14 -20.56 -4.41
CA PRO A 603 12.92 -19.80 -3.20
C PRO A 603 12.02 -20.59 -2.24
N ALA A 604 12.33 -20.54 -0.94
CA ALA A 604 11.55 -21.17 0.10
C ALA A 604 10.11 -20.63 0.06
N GLN A 605 9.14 -21.53 -0.04
CA GLN A 605 7.73 -21.21 -0.05
C GLN A 605 7.33 -20.66 1.32
N VAL A 606 6.73 -19.45 1.35
CA VAL A 606 6.24 -18.83 2.58
C VAL A 606 4.93 -19.49 2.97
N THR A 607 4.76 -19.83 4.24
CA THR A 607 3.49 -20.29 4.78
C THR A 607 2.72 -19.10 5.32
N TYR A 608 1.51 -18.90 4.80
CA TYR A 608 0.58 -17.87 5.26
C TYR A 608 -0.54 -18.50 6.09
N ASP A 609 -1.12 -17.69 7.00
CA ASP A 609 -2.22 -18.11 7.88
C ASP A 609 -3.55 -17.47 7.43
N ILE A 610 -4.66 -18.13 7.75
CA ILE A 610 -5.99 -17.51 7.73
C ILE A 610 -6.19 -16.85 9.09
N LEU A 611 -6.32 -15.52 9.07
CA LEU A 611 -6.42 -14.70 10.28
C LEU A 611 -7.86 -14.56 10.77
N ASP A 612 -8.83 -14.56 9.83
CA ASP A 612 -10.25 -14.37 10.10
C ASP A 612 -11.11 -15.13 9.10
N GLY A 613 -12.33 -15.51 9.50
CA GLY A 613 -13.30 -16.16 8.62
C GLY A 613 -13.05 -17.65 8.36
N ALA A 614 -12.06 -18.29 9.03
CA ALA A 614 -11.87 -19.74 8.94
C ALA A 614 -13.11 -20.49 9.47
N GLY A 615 -13.66 -21.42 8.68
CA GLY A 615 -14.85 -22.19 9.06
C GLY A 615 -16.15 -21.36 9.10
N SER A 616 -16.18 -20.16 8.55
CA SER A 616 -17.38 -19.32 8.48
C SER A 616 -18.51 -20.00 7.74
N SER A 617 -19.76 -19.62 8.07
CA SER A 617 -20.96 -20.12 7.41
C SER A 617 -21.75 -18.97 6.77
N TRP A 618 -22.25 -19.21 5.56
CA TRP A 618 -23.18 -18.34 4.86
C TRP A 618 -24.46 -19.10 4.57
N THR A 619 -25.64 -18.49 4.80
CA THR A 619 -26.94 -19.15 4.58
C THR A 619 -27.47 -18.84 3.19
N GLN A 620 -27.87 -19.86 2.43
CA GLN A 620 -28.43 -19.71 1.08
C GLN A 620 -29.61 -18.75 1.05
N ASN A 621 -29.77 -18.03 -0.07
CA ASN A 621 -30.82 -17.05 -0.31
C ASN A 621 -30.84 -15.85 0.66
N THR A 622 -29.69 -15.55 1.31
CA THR A 622 -29.49 -14.29 2.01
C THR A 622 -28.71 -13.30 1.15
N ASP A 623 -28.79 -12.02 1.46
CA ASP A 623 -28.04 -10.96 0.78
C ASP A 623 -26.74 -10.61 1.54
N GLY A 624 -26.36 -11.43 2.52
CA GLY A 624 -25.12 -11.29 3.27
C GLY A 624 -23.89 -11.65 2.42
N SER A 625 -22.78 -11.02 2.66
CA SER A 625 -21.47 -11.39 2.10
C SER A 625 -20.70 -12.29 3.06
N LEU A 626 -19.74 -13.06 2.55
CA LEU A 626 -18.80 -13.85 3.34
C LEU A 626 -17.39 -13.28 3.16
N ALA A 627 -16.72 -12.96 4.27
CA ALA A 627 -15.36 -12.43 4.24
C ALA A 627 -14.36 -13.41 4.89
N ILE A 628 -13.21 -13.63 4.25
CA ILE A 628 -12.11 -14.45 4.78
C ILE A 628 -10.81 -13.66 4.60
N ARG A 629 -9.99 -13.62 5.65
CA ARG A 629 -8.77 -12.85 5.72
C ARG A 629 -7.53 -13.75 5.84
N GLY A 630 -6.58 -13.56 4.91
CA GLY A 630 -5.26 -14.20 4.96
C GLY A 630 -4.17 -13.23 5.42
N SER A 631 -3.07 -13.75 6.00
CA SER A 631 -1.96 -12.96 6.54
C SER A 631 -1.03 -12.38 5.47
N GLY A 632 -1.11 -12.83 4.22
CA GLY A 632 -0.25 -12.35 3.14
C GLY A 632 -0.60 -10.94 2.67
N GLU A 633 0.42 -10.23 2.19
CA GLU A 633 0.26 -8.87 1.65
C GLU A 633 -0.56 -8.87 0.36
N ILE A 634 -1.47 -7.90 0.24
CA ILE A 634 -2.31 -7.75 -0.96
C ILE A 634 -1.49 -7.53 -2.24
N SER A 635 -0.33 -6.88 -2.13
CA SER A 635 0.60 -6.64 -3.26
C SER A 635 1.14 -7.94 -3.89
N LYS A 636 1.16 -9.02 -3.13
CA LYS A 636 1.59 -10.35 -3.55
C LYS A 636 0.43 -11.24 -3.96
N PHE A 637 -0.80 -10.84 -3.67
CA PHE A 637 -2.00 -11.62 -3.96
C PHE A 637 -2.14 -11.92 -5.45
N ARG A 638 -2.57 -13.14 -5.77
CA ARG A 638 -2.74 -13.65 -7.15
C ARG A 638 -4.18 -14.05 -7.44
N GLU A 639 -4.71 -14.97 -6.66
CA GLU A 639 -6.02 -15.55 -6.93
C GLU A 639 -6.67 -16.18 -5.70
N VAL A 640 -7.96 -16.37 -5.77
CA VAL A 640 -8.76 -17.17 -4.83
C VAL A 640 -9.19 -18.44 -5.52
N LYS A 641 -9.13 -19.56 -4.81
CA LYS A 641 -9.73 -20.81 -5.26
C LYS A 641 -10.79 -21.28 -4.27
N VAL A 642 -11.89 -21.79 -4.83
CA VAL A 642 -12.95 -22.49 -4.10
C VAL A 642 -13.08 -23.87 -4.73
N ASP A 643 -13.02 -24.92 -3.93
CA ASP A 643 -13.00 -26.33 -4.36
C ASP A 643 -11.93 -26.62 -5.45
N GLY A 644 -10.77 -25.96 -5.29
CA GLY A 644 -9.64 -26.09 -6.22
C GLY A 644 -9.80 -25.34 -7.54
N VAL A 645 -10.91 -24.65 -7.76
CA VAL A 645 -11.19 -23.87 -8.98
C VAL A 645 -10.95 -22.37 -8.70
N THR A 646 -10.19 -21.71 -9.58
CA THR A 646 -9.96 -20.27 -9.50
C THR A 646 -11.26 -19.50 -9.68
N VAL A 647 -11.58 -18.64 -8.73
CA VAL A 647 -12.79 -17.79 -8.73
C VAL A 647 -12.53 -16.55 -9.57
N ASP A 648 -13.44 -16.24 -10.51
CA ASP A 648 -13.35 -15.01 -11.30
C ASP A 648 -13.38 -13.77 -10.37
N PRO A 649 -12.46 -12.82 -10.52
CA PRO A 649 -12.38 -11.60 -9.70
C PRO A 649 -13.68 -10.77 -9.68
N VAL A 650 -14.56 -10.93 -10.66
CA VAL A 650 -15.89 -10.28 -10.66
C VAL A 650 -16.77 -10.73 -9.48
N ASN A 651 -16.51 -11.91 -8.89
CA ASN A 651 -17.31 -12.56 -7.85
C ASN A 651 -16.92 -12.22 -6.42
N TYR A 652 -15.84 -11.47 -6.22
CA TYR A 652 -15.38 -11.04 -4.90
C TYR A 652 -14.76 -9.64 -4.95
N THR A 653 -14.56 -9.05 -3.80
CA THR A 653 -13.72 -7.86 -3.63
C THR A 653 -12.51 -8.22 -2.79
N VAL A 654 -11.37 -7.60 -3.09
CA VAL A 654 -10.15 -7.70 -2.30
C VAL A 654 -9.93 -6.37 -1.60
N THR A 655 -9.77 -6.39 -0.27
CA THR A 655 -9.49 -5.18 0.51
C THR A 655 -8.21 -5.33 1.32
N GLU A 656 -7.55 -4.20 1.58
CA GLU A 656 -6.29 -4.10 2.30
C GLU A 656 -6.45 -4.29 3.81
N GLY A 657 -5.34 -4.56 4.48
CA GLY A 657 -5.26 -4.90 5.90
C GLY A 657 -4.91 -6.38 6.11
N SER A 658 -3.88 -6.89 5.39
CA SER A 658 -3.71 -8.26 4.94
C SER A 658 -4.70 -8.54 3.80
N THR A 659 -4.62 -9.64 3.10
CA THR A 659 -5.54 -9.92 1.98
C THR A 659 -6.92 -10.34 2.52
N ILE A 660 -7.94 -9.48 2.41
CA ILE A 660 -9.32 -9.79 2.79
C ILE A 660 -10.14 -10.02 1.52
N ILE A 661 -10.69 -11.21 1.37
CA ILE A 661 -11.59 -11.56 0.28
C ILE A 661 -13.03 -11.51 0.81
N THR A 662 -13.86 -10.72 0.15
CA THR A 662 -15.30 -10.65 0.43
C THR A 662 -16.06 -11.14 -0.79
N PHE A 663 -16.68 -12.31 -0.70
CA PHE A 663 -17.51 -12.88 -1.77
C PHE A 663 -18.81 -12.11 -1.91
N LYS A 664 -19.23 -11.92 -3.17
CA LYS A 664 -20.55 -11.35 -3.47
C LYS A 664 -21.66 -12.37 -3.25
N PRO A 665 -22.85 -11.95 -2.81
CA PRO A 665 -23.97 -12.85 -2.58
C PRO A 665 -24.35 -13.68 -3.80
N GLU A 666 -24.25 -13.11 -5.01
CA GLU A 666 -24.56 -13.79 -6.28
C GLU A 666 -23.66 -15.01 -6.53
N TYR A 667 -22.39 -14.90 -6.18
CA TYR A 667 -21.45 -16.02 -6.28
C TYR A 667 -21.76 -17.09 -5.22
N LEU A 668 -21.99 -16.67 -3.97
CA LEU A 668 -22.31 -17.61 -2.91
C LEU A 668 -23.64 -18.38 -3.19
N LYS A 669 -24.61 -17.72 -3.82
CA LYS A 669 -25.87 -18.35 -4.30
C LYS A 669 -25.64 -19.39 -5.39
N SER A 670 -24.54 -19.33 -6.14
CA SER A 670 -24.20 -20.30 -7.18
C SER A 670 -23.53 -21.56 -6.66
N LEU A 671 -23.09 -21.57 -5.40
CA LEU A 671 -22.47 -22.72 -4.75
C LEU A 671 -23.54 -23.69 -4.21
N SER A 672 -23.22 -24.98 -4.21
CA SER A 672 -24.06 -25.99 -3.56
C SER A 672 -24.11 -25.80 -2.05
N ALA A 673 -25.14 -26.28 -1.39
CA ALA A 673 -25.11 -26.39 0.06
C ALA A 673 -24.04 -27.40 0.48
N GLY A 674 -23.26 -27.10 1.50
CA GLY A 674 -22.18 -27.96 2.00
C GLY A 674 -20.94 -27.20 2.41
N ASN A 675 -19.89 -27.94 2.67
CA ASN A 675 -18.56 -27.41 3.03
C ASN A 675 -17.73 -27.26 1.76
N HIS A 676 -17.15 -26.06 1.57
CA HIS A 676 -16.31 -25.70 0.45
C HIS A 676 -14.89 -25.44 0.92
N SER A 677 -13.90 -25.95 0.20
CA SER A 677 -12.51 -25.61 0.42
C SER A 677 -12.21 -24.21 -0.14
N PHE A 678 -11.38 -23.47 0.57
CA PHE A 678 -10.97 -22.12 0.22
C PHE A 678 -9.45 -22.00 0.27
N GLU A 679 -8.83 -21.46 -0.78
CA GLU A 679 -7.40 -21.21 -0.84
C GLU A 679 -7.11 -19.79 -1.34
N LEU A 680 -6.27 -19.07 -0.61
CA LEU A 680 -5.64 -17.83 -1.04
C LEU A 680 -4.25 -18.12 -1.60
N VAL A 681 -3.94 -17.57 -2.75
CA VAL A 681 -2.66 -17.76 -3.44
C VAL A 681 -1.94 -16.40 -3.57
N TRP A 682 -0.70 -16.35 -3.09
CA TRP A 682 0.23 -15.24 -3.29
C TRP A 682 1.40 -15.67 -4.16
N THR A 683 2.23 -14.73 -4.59
CA THR A 683 3.40 -14.99 -5.44
C THR A 683 4.42 -15.94 -4.84
N ASP A 684 4.46 -16.05 -3.52
CA ASP A 684 5.48 -16.74 -2.74
C ASP A 684 4.91 -17.78 -1.75
N GLY A 685 3.57 -17.96 -1.69
CA GLY A 685 2.95 -18.94 -0.80
C GLY A 685 1.43 -19.00 -0.89
N THR A 686 0.82 -19.87 -0.06
CA THR A 686 -0.64 -20.04 0.00
C THR A 686 -1.13 -20.13 1.44
N ALA A 687 -2.45 -19.86 1.65
CA ALA A 687 -3.16 -20.21 2.88
C ALA A 687 -4.51 -20.83 2.53
N ALA A 688 -4.92 -21.85 3.26
CA ALA A 688 -6.16 -22.57 2.99
C ALA A 688 -7.02 -22.74 4.24
N THR A 689 -8.34 -22.76 4.03
CA THR A 689 -9.35 -23.08 5.04
C THR A 689 -10.60 -23.66 4.37
N ASN A 690 -11.69 -23.76 5.10
CA ASN A 690 -13.00 -24.11 4.57
C ASN A 690 -14.04 -23.06 5.02
N PHE A 691 -15.15 -23.01 4.28
CA PHE A 691 -16.37 -22.31 4.71
C PHE A 691 -17.59 -23.16 4.34
N THR A 692 -18.74 -22.87 4.97
CA THR A 692 -19.97 -23.64 4.77
C THR A 692 -21.05 -22.79 4.11
N VAL A 693 -21.67 -23.31 3.07
CA VAL A 693 -22.94 -22.80 2.53
C VAL A 693 -24.07 -23.59 3.18
N ALA A 694 -24.76 -22.97 4.14
CA ALA A 694 -25.86 -23.60 4.85
C ALA A 694 -27.18 -23.49 4.07
N GLU A 695 -28.00 -24.53 4.10
CA GLU A 695 -29.36 -24.48 3.53
C GLU A 695 -30.23 -23.50 4.35
N ASN A 696 -31.11 -22.77 3.66
CA ASN A 696 -32.11 -21.94 4.32
C ASN A 696 -33.28 -22.80 4.75
N ALA A 697 -33.49 -22.96 6.07
CA ALA A 697 -34.52 -23.81 6.65
C ALA A 697 -35.98 -23.30 6.47
N ASP A 698 -36.18 -22.10 5.89
CA ASP A 698 -37.50 -21.48 5.72
C ASP A 698 -38.22 -21.82 4.40
N GLN A 699 -37.75 -22.83 3.64
CA GLN A 699 -38.35 -23.28 2.39
C GLN A 699 -38.84 -24.76 2.44
N SER A 700 -39.26 -25.26 3.62
CA SER A 700 -39.87 -26.59 3.70
C SER A 700 -41.37 -26.51 4.08
#